data_574e34205dbba51085a0bf987b082457
#
_entry.id   574e34205dbba51085a0bf987b082457
#
_cell.length_a   1.000
_cell.length_b   1.000
_cell.length_c   1.000
_cell.angle_alpha   90.00
_cell.angle_beta   90.00
_cell.angle_gamma   90.00
#
_symmetry.space_group_name_H-M   'P 1'
#
loop_
_entity.id
_entity.type
_entity.pdbx_description
1 polymer ?
#
loop_
_entity_poly.entity_id
_entity_poly.type
_entity_poly.pdbx_seq_one_letter_code
_entity_poly.pdbx_strand_id
1 'polypeptide(L)'
;MAQKEIRHDHIDYSNQKIIDVEISKEIRGAFLDYSMSVIVARALPDVRDGLKPVHRRILYAMYNTGLYPDKPYRKCATTVGEVLGHYHPHGDASVYDALVRMAQDFSLRHPLVDGHGNFGSVDGDPAAAYRYTEARMSKISLKMLDDIKKDTVNWVSNFDDTELEPEVLPTKFPCLLINGSSGIAVGMATNIPPHNMKEVAEGICCLIDNPNAQLEDIMQYIKGPDFPTYGIIMGSKGIKEAYSTGRGKIIIRARAEIIETKGDRYKIVVSELPYGVNKRRLIEKIADLCKEKRIEGIADIQDYTDRHGMHIEITIKRDANAQVVLNNLYKMTEMQSTFGVILLALDNGVPKILTLKEILHKYIKFQEEIITRRTRYYLRKAQEREHILEGLAKALDIVDDVIATIRACRGGQSEAKQAIMDKFGFDDPQAAAIVAYRLGQLAGLEIEKIMNELHDLQEKIKDYNDILSNEYRVLEIIKTEIREVADKYGDERRTEISAFTGDVEDEDLIPVEDCILTLTEKGYIKRQTVDTYKAQNRGGKGIMGMSRREEDVAKNMFTCSTHDEILIFTNKGKVFKLKGYQIPEASRTSKGMNVINLLQIEQDERVTAMVKVPKDSESEYLCMVTRKGIIKRTALSQYDHIRKTGIIAINLDEGDELCWVELTDGERKLIVATHDGMSICFKESDARLIGRTARGVKAIQLDEGDYVVGFAVAVDDMQLLTVTETGYGRRSKFEDYRVQGRAGKGIINYYTDKYGKVAMIAPVMEENDVIMITSDGIVIRTHADQISSINRGGKGVKVMSVKDGEKVATIGIVERANDEDNSDEAQTETETEGSEEAPENE
;
A
#
# COMPACT_ATOMS: atom_id res chain seq x y z
N MET A 1 -1.08 -45.07 -43.37
CA MET A 1 -2.28 -44.43 -42.80
C MET A 1 -3.03 -43.80 -43.95
N ALA A 2 -4.20 -44.31 -44.29
CA ALA A 2 -4.96 -43.85 -45.43
C ALA A 2 -5.59 -42.49 -45.14
N GLN A 3 -5.34 -41.52 -46.02
CA GLN A 3 -6.07 -40.26 -46.05
C GLN A 3 -7.53 -40.60 -46.40
N LYS A 4 -8.46 -40.29 -45.49
CA LYS A 4 -9.87 -40.30 -45.74
C LYS A 4 -10.18 -39.08 -46.62
N GLU A 5 -10.38 -39.30 -47.91
CA GLU A 5 -11.00 -38.33 -48.77
C GLU A 5 -12.38 -37.94 -48.19
N ILE A 6 -12.55 -36.68 -47.87
CA ILE A 6 -13.86 -36.12 -47.55
C ILE A 6 -14.62 -36.03 -48.86
N ARG A 7 -15.61 -36.90 -49.05
CA ARG A 7 -16.56 -36.77 -50.16
C ARG A 7 -17.34 -35.50 -49.99
N HIS A 8 -17.06 -34.51 -50.84
CA HIS A 8 -17.97 -33.39 -51.04
C HIS A 8 -19.21 -33.92 -51.76
N ASP A 9 -20.33 -34.00 -51.04
CA ASP A 9 -21.63 -34.23 -51.69
C ASP A 9 -21.83 -33.17 -52.78
N HIS A 10 -22.33 -33.58 -53.92
CA HIS A 10 -22.58 -32.68 -55.08
C HIS A 10 -23.65 -31.65 -54.66
N ILE A 11 -23.24 -30.50 -54.14
CA ILE A 11 -24.10 -29.31 -54.05
C ILE A 11 -24.11 -28.69 -55.41
N ASP A 12 -25.31 -28.62 -56.00
CA ASP A 12 -25.49 -27.93 -57.29
C ASP A 12 -25.39 -26.42 -57.09
N TYR A 13 -24.28 -25.85 -57.51
CA TYR A 13 -24.00 -24.42 -57.43
C TYR A 13 -24.49 -23.62 -58.67
N SER A 14 -25.19 -24.28 -59.64
CA SER A 14 -25.56 -23.64 -60.88
C SER A 14 -26.48 -22.43 -60.76
N ASN A 15 -27.18 -22.26 -59.64
CA ASN A 15 -28.04 -21.09 -59.36
C ASN A 15 -27.50 -20.15 -58.24
N GLN A 16 -26.25 -20.34 -57.79
CA GLN A 16 -25.64 -19.48 -56.75
C GLN A 16 -24.75 -18.41 -57.37
N LYS A 17 -24.89 -17.19 -56.91
CA LYS A 17 -23.99 -16.10 -57.22
C LYS A 17 -22.77 -16.18 -56.32
N ILE A 18 -21.67 -16.72 -56.78
CA ILE A 18 -20.40 -16.73 -56.11
C ILE A 18 -19.76 -15.35 -56.25
N ILE A 19 -19.46 -14.72 -55.13
CA ILE A 19 -18.77 -13.46 -55.05
C ILE A 19 -17.42 -13.72 -54.41
N ASP A 20 -16.33 -13.37 -55.09
CA ASP A 20 -15.00 -13.42 -54.52
C ASP A 20 -14.84 -12.34 -53.45
N VAL A 21 -14.55 -12.74 -52.24
CA VAL A 21 -14.34 -11.81 -51.12
C VAL A 21 -12.91 -12.03 -50.59
N GLU A 22 -12.18 -10.92 -50.46
CA GLU A 22 -10.86 -10.95 -49.87
C GLU A 22 -10.99 -11.18 -48.38
N ILE A 23 -10.47 -12.32 -47.88
CA ILE A 23 -10.60 -12.77 -46.49
C ILE A 23 -10.05 -11.75 -45.50
N SER A 24 -8.98 -11.03 -45.84
CA SER A 24 -8.38 -9.99 -44.99
C SER A 24 -9.32 -8.78 -44.83
N LYS A 25 -10.11 -8.44 -45.83
CA LYS A 25 -11.08 -7.34 -45.79
C LYS A 25 -12.30 -7.74 -44.96
N GLU A 26 -12.79 -8.96 -45.14
CA GLU A 26 -13.94 -9.51 -44.41
C GLU A 26 -13.63 -9.63 -42.92
N ILE A 27 -12.49 -10.26 -42.58
CA ILE A 27 -12.04 -10.40 -41.16
C ILE A 27 -11.85 -9.02 -40.51
N ARG A 28 -11.30 -8.03 -41.23
CA ARG A 28 -11.13 -6.66 -40.70
C ARG A 28 -12.48 -6.02 -40.41
N GLY A 29 -13.45 -6.13 -41.30
CA GLY A 29 -14.82 -5.62 -41.11
C GLY A 29 -15.49 -6.29 -39.90
N ALA A 30 -15.56 -7.62 -39.90
CA ALA A 30 -16.17 -8.39 -38.83
C ALA A 30 -15.49 -8.16 -37.46
N PHE A 31 -14.14 -8.00 -37.43
CA PHE A 31 -13.42 -7.70 -36.20
C PHE A 31 -13.72 -6.28 -35.67
N LEU A 32 -13.91 -5.32 -36.58
CA LEU A 32 -14.27 -3.94 -36.24
C LEU A 32 -15.67 -3.90 -35.62
N ASP A 33 -16.65 -4.56 -36.24
CA ASP A 33 -18.04 -4.65 -35.78
C ASP A 33 -18.12 -5.38 -34.43
N TYR A 34 -17.40 -6.50 -34.28
CA TYR A 34 -17.27 -7.21 -33.00
C TYR A 34 -16.65 -6.32 -31.93
N SER A 35 -15.54 -5.62 -32.23
CA SER A 35 -14.87 -4.74 -31.31
C SER A 35 -15.77 -3.60 -30.84
N MET A 36 -16.47 -2.96 -31.75
CA MET A 36 -17.45 -1.90 -31.46
C MET A 36 -18.57 -2.41 -30.55
N SER A 37 -19.11 -3.58 -30.86
CA SER A 37 -20.16 -4.22 -30.04
C SER A 37 -19.66 -4.50 -28.63
N VAL A 38 -18.45 -5.06 -28.47
CA VAL A 38 -17.87 -5.35 -27.15
C VAL A 38 -17.60 -4.07 -26.34
N ILE A 39 -17.16 -3.01 -27.00
CA ILE A 39 -16.87 -1.73 -26.36
C ILE A 39 -18.16 -1.04 -25.90
N VAL A 40 -19.12 -0.84 -26.82
CA VAL A 40 -20.31 -0.02 -26.58
C VAL A 40 -21.44 -0.80 -25.89
N ALA A 41 -21.66 -2.06 -26.27
CA ALA A 41 -22.82 -2.83 -25.83
C ALA A 41 -22.52 -3.93 -24.80
N ARG A 42 -21.30 -4.03 -24.25
CA ARG A 42 -20.97 -5.11 -23.29
C ARG A 42 -20.10 -4.69 -22.12
N ALA A 43 -18.87 -4.20 -22.37
CA ALA A 43 -17.82 -4.15 -21.37
C ALA A 43 -17.74 -2.84 -20.58
N LEU A 44 -18.07 -1.70 -21.22
CA LEU A 44 -17.90 -0.39 -20.62
C LEU A 44 -19.20 0.17 -20.05
N PRO A 45 -19.13 0.88 -18.90
CA PRO A 45 -20.27 1.58 -18.32
C PRO A 45 -20.54 2.91 -19.04
N ASP A 46 -21.78 3.34 -19.05
CA ASP A 46 -22.14 4.73 -19.45
C ASP A 46 -21.83 5.69 -18.31
N VAL A 47 -21.28 6.86 -18.61
CA VAL A 47 -20.91 7.86 -17.60
C VAL A 47 -22.12 8.43 -16.86
N ARG A 48 -23.30 8.45 -17.50
CA ARG A 48 -24.54 9.01 -16.99
C ARG A 48 -25.14 8.18 -15.86
N ASP A 49 -25.31 6.86 -16.05
CA ASP A 49 -25.94 5.97 -15.06
C ASP A 49 -24.98 4.98 -14.40
N GLY A 50 -23.71 4.91 -14.87
CA GLY A 50 -22.67 4.05 -14.32
C GLY A 50 -22.86 2.55 -14.61
N LEU A 51 -23.81 2.17 -15.45
CA LEU A 51 -24.18 0.80 -15.69
C LEU A 51 -23.67 0.27 -17.03
N LYS A 52 -23.32 -1.01 -17.07
CA LYS A 52 -23.20 -1.77 -18.31
C LYS A 52 -24.60 -2.17 -18.80
N PRO A 53 -24.78 -2.47 -20.11
CA PRO A 53 -26.10 -2.84 -20.64
C PRO A 53 -26.76 -4.00 -19.88
N VAL A 54 -26.01 -5.05 -19.51
CA VAL A 54 -26.58 -6.19 -18.75
C VAL A 54 -27.14 -5.78 -17.40
N HIS A 55 -26.44 -4.91 -16.63
CA HIS A 55 -26.92 -4.43 -15.33
C HIS A 55 -28.18 -3.57 -15.47
N ARG A 56 -28.20 -2.70 -16.49
CA ARG A 56 -29.34 -1.84 -16.80
C ARG A 56 -30.59 -2.66 -17.14
N ARG A 57 -30.43 -3.67 -18.00
CA ARG A 57 -31.49 -4.60 -18.39
C ARG A 57 -32.03 -5.41 -17.24
N ILE A 58 -31.16 -5.89 -16.34
CA ILE A 58 -31.59 -6.62 -15.13
C ILE A 58 -32.46 -5.72 -14.25
N LEU A 59 -32.02 -4.50 -13.92
CA LEU A 59 -32.77 -3.59 -13.07
C LEU A 59 -34.09 -3.17 -13.74
N TYR A 60 -34.08 -2.93 -15.04
CA TYR A 60 -35.27 -2.58 -15.80
C TYR A 60 -36.29 -3.75 -15.84
N ALA A 61 -35.85 -4.97 -16.10
CA ALA A 61 -36.69 -6.18 -16.05
C ALA A 61 -37.29 -6.40 -14.64
N MET A 62 -36.50 -6.24 -13.58
CA MET A 62 -37.00 -6.34 -12.19
C MET A 62 -38.06 -5.27 -11.88
N TYR A 63 -37.88 -4.04 -12.40
CA TYR A 63 -38.83 -2.95 -12.24
C TYR A 63 -40.15 -3.26 -12.96
N ASN A 64 -40.10 -3.72 -14.22
CA ASN A 64 -41.26 -4.04 -15.05
C ASN A 64 -42.06 -5.22 -14.48
N THR A 65 -41.37 -6.23 -13.90
CA THR A 65 -42.03 -7.38 -13.26
C THR A 65 -42.47 -7.10 -11.83
N GLY A 66 -42.27 -5.87 -11.33
CA GLY A 66 -42.76 -5.43 -10.01
C GLY A 66 -42.04 -6.05 -8.82
N LEU A 67 -40.71 -6.40 -9.01
CA LEU A 67 -39.86 -6.94 -7.94
C LEU A 67 -39.30 -5.85 -7.03
N TYR A 68 -40.18 -5.06 -6.43
CA TYR A 68 -39.83 -3.95 -5.56
C TYR A 68 -39.37 -4.42 -4.17
N PRO A 69 -38.67 -3.58 -3.40
CA PRO A 69 -38.14 -3.92 -2.07
C PRO A 69 -39.19 -4.29 -1.02
N ASP A 70 -40.44 -3.81 -1.21
CA ASP A 70 -41.59 -4.09 -0.35
C ASP A 70 -42.34 -5.39 -0.74
N LYS A 71 -41.97 -6.02 -1.84
CA LYS A 71 -42.59 -7.23 -2.35
C LYS A 71 -41.79 -8.49 -1.94
N PRO A 72 -42.43 -9.66 -1.94
CA PRO A 72 -41.75 -10.93 -1.71
C PRO A 72 -40.61 -11.16 -2.72
N TYR A 73 -39.57 -11.88 -2.27
CA TYR A 73 -38.55 -12.38 -3.15
C TYR A 73 -39.10 -13.32 -4.23
N ARG A 74 -38.52 -13.33 -5.39
CA ARG A 74 -38.77 -14.32 -6.45
C ARG A 74 -37.48 -15.03 -6.84
N LYS A 75 -37.61 -16.25 -7.39
CA LYS A 75 -36.47 -17.03 -7.88
C LYS A 75 -35.68 -16.22 -8.92
N CYS A 76 -34.37 -16.20 -8.80
CA CYS A 76 -33.49 -15.53 -9.77
C CYS A 76 -33.72 -16.03 -11.20
N ALA A 77 -34.16 -17.30 -11.35
CA ALA A 77 -34.55 -17.89 -12.63
C ALA A 77 -35.63 -17.07 -13.36
N THR A 78 -36.58 -16.44 -12.64
CA THR A 78 -37.61 -15.62 -13.24
C THR A 78 -37.00 -14.35 -13.85
N THR A 79 -36.15 -13.67 -13.11
CA THR A 79 -35.46 -12.44 -13.60
C THR A 79 -34.53 -12.75 -14.75
N VAL A 80 -33.74 -13.85 -14.67
CA VAL A 80 -32.83 -14.27 -15.74
C VAL A 80 -33.62 -14.59 -17.01
N GLY A 81 -34.73 -15.34 -16.90
CA GLY A 81 -35.58 -15.65 -18.04
C GLY A 81 -36.21 -14.42 -18.69
N GLU A 82 -36.70 -13.47 -17.90
CA GLU A 82 -37.25 -12.19 -18.38
C GLU A 82 -36.19 -11.38 -19.16
N VAL A 83 -35.00 -11.26 -18.60
CA VAL A 83 -33.90 -10.54 -19.24
C VAL A 83 -33.47 -11.17 -20.56
N LEU A 84 -33.38 -12.51 -20.61
CA LEU A 84 -32.98 -13.24 -21.80
C LEU A 84 -34.05 -13.20 -22.88
N GLY A 85 -35.32 -13.31 -22.48
CA GLY A 85 -36.42 -13.35 -23.43
C GLY A 85 -36.70 -12.00 -24.10
N HIS A 86 -36.49 -10.91 -23.39
CA HIS A 86 -36.93 -9.59 -23.86
C HIS A 86 -35.79 -8.62 -24.20
N TYR A 87 -34.63 -8.71 -23.54
CA TYR A 87 -33.64 -7.63 -23.61
C TYR A 87 -32.21 -8.06 -23.95
N HIS A 88 -31.76 -9.25 -23.53
CA HIS A 88 -30.33 -9.61 -23.57
C HIS A 88 -30.07 -11.00 -24.19
N PRO A 89 -29.85 -11.11 -25.52
CA PRO A 89 -29.76 -12.38 -26.25
C PRO A 89 -28.38 -13.06 -26.06
N HIS A 90 -28.00 -13.37 -24.80
CA HIS A 90 -26.73 -14.03 -24.42
C HIS A 90 -26.97 -15.18 -23.44
N GLY A 91 -25.92 -15.88 -23.02
CA GLY A 91 -26.04 -17.01 -22.12
C GLY A 91 -26.60 -16.63 -20.73
N ASP A 92 -27.41 -17.52 -20.16
CA ASP A 92 -28.06 -17.39 -18.84
C ASP A 92 -27.04 -17.20 -17.70
N ALA A 93 -25.90 -17.89 -17.75
CA ALA A 93 -24.82 -17.75 -16.79
C ALA A 93 -24.31 -16.30 -16.71
N SER A 94 -24.16 -15.61 -17.85
CA SER A 94 -23.65 -14.24 -17.87
C SER A 94 -24.61 -13.24 -17.20
N VAL A 95 -25.90 -13.43 -17.38
CA VAL A 95 -26.96 -12.61 -16.74
C VAL A 95 -27.04 -12.90 -15.25
N TYR A 96 -26.96 -14.21 -14.90
CA TYR A 96 -27.01 -14.60 -13.48
C TYR A 96 -25.79 -14.10 -12.70
N ASP A 97 -24.56 -14.25 -13.25
CA ASP A 97 -23.34 -13.76 -12.63
C ASP A 97 -23.37 -12.23 -12.41
N ALA A 98 -23.92 -11.49 -13.37
CA ALA A 98 -24.11 -10.03 -13.22
C ALA A 98 -25.10 -9.72 -12.11
N LEU A 99 -26.22 -10.44 -12.03
CA LEU A 99 -27.21 -10.30 -10.95
C LEU A 99 -26.61 -10.65 -9.59
N VAL A 100 -25.85 -11.75 -9.50
CA VAL A 100 -25.15 -12.18 -8.28
C VAL A 100 -24.19 -11.09 -7.81
N ARG A 101 -23.38 -10.55 -8.70
CA ARG A 101 -22.44 -9.48 -8.35
C ARG A 101 -23.13 -8.22 -7.83
N MET A 102 -24.32 -7.87 -8.36
CA MET A 102 -25.10 -6.76 -7.85
C MET A 102 -25.70 -6.98 -6.47
N ALA A 103 -25.78 -8.22 -5.98
CA ALA A 103 -26.26 -8.57 -4.64
C ALA A 103 -25.13 -8.74 -3.61
N GLN A 104 -23.84 -8.83 -4.04
CA GLN A 104 -22.71 -9.05 -3.15
C GLN A 104 -22.26 -7.76 -2.48
N ASP A 105 -22.28 -7.70 -1.15
CA ASP A 105 -21.84 -6.56 -0.34
C ASP A 105 -20.33 -6.37 -0.27
N PHE A 106 -19.55 -7.42 -0.61
CA PHE A 106 -18.10 -7.37 -0.79
C PHE A 106 -17.66 -7.00 -2.22
N SER A 107 -18.59 -6.97 -3.19
CA SER A 107 -18.33 -6.59 -4.58
C SER A 107 -18.77 -5.16 -4.90
N LEU A 108 -19.94 -4.75 -4.42
CA LEU A 108 -20.47 -3.40 -4.59
C LEU A 108 -20.49 -2.65 -3.28
N ARG A 109 -20.14 -1.36 -3.31
CA ARG A 109 -20.17 -0.49 -2.13
C ARG A 109 -21.62 -0.26 -1.63
N HIS A 110 -22.56 -0.19 -2.58
CA HIS A 110 -24.00 -0.18 -2.35
C HIS A 110 -24.68 -1.20 -3.26
N PRO A 111 -25.03 -2.39 -2.76
CA PRO A 111 -25.70 -3.42 -3.54
C PRO A 111 -27.00 -2.93 -4.16
N LEU A 112 -27.23 -3.24 -5.44
CA LEU A 112 -28.41 -2.84 -6.20
C LEU A 112 -29.50 -3.90 -6.20
N VAL A 113 -29.15 -5.15 -5.83
CA VAL A 113 -30.06 -6.28 -5.69
C VAL A 113 -30.05 -6.75 -4.24
N ASP A 114 -31.23 -7.04 -3.70
CA ASP A 114 -31.42 -7.68 -2.40
C ASP A 114 -31.60 -9.18 -2.63
N GLY A 115 -30.57 -9.96 -2.26
CA GLY A 115 -30.48 -11.39 -2.50
C GLY A 115 -30.86 -12.22 -1.26
N HIS A 116 -31.57 -13.34 -1.48
CA HIS A 116 -31.88 -14.32 -0.43
C HIS A 116 -31.40 -15.71 -0.84
N GLY A 117 -30.51 -16.29 -0.03
CA GLY A 117 -29.82 -17.55 -0.29
C GLY A 117 -28.30 -17.37 -0.38
N ASN A 118 -27.60 -18.30 -1.00
CA ASN A 118 -26.16 -18.25 -1.17
C ASN A 118 -25.79 -17.52 -2.47
N PHE A 119 -25.24 -16.32 -2.33
CA PHE A 119 -24.72 -15.47 -3.42
C PHE A 119 -23.19 -15.46 -3.50
N GLY A 120 -22.53 -16.50 -2.96
CA GLY A 120 -21.07 -16.58 -2.91
C GLY A 120 -20.47 -15.96 -1.64
N SER A 121 -19.15 -16.07 -1.52
CA SER A 121 -18.41 -15.54 -0.36
C SER A 121 -17.07 -14.91 -0.77
N VAL A 122 -16.43 -14.22 0.17
CA VAL A 122 -15.06 -13.67 0.01
C VAL A 122 -14.02 -14.79 -0.18
N ASP A 123 -14.34 -16.02 0.20
CA ASP A 123 -13.52 -17.21 -0.04
C ASP A 123 -13.54 -17.69 -1.50
N GLY A 124 -14.34 -17.03 -2.35
CA GLY A 124 -14.51 -17.39 -3.74
C GLY A 124 -15.43 -18.59 -3.98
N ASP A 125 -16.25 -18.94 -2.99
CA ASP A 125 -17.31 -19.90 -3.20
C ASP A 125 -18.31 -19.36 -4.21
N PRO A 126 -18.72 -20.15 -5.21
CA PRO A 126 -19.69 -19.71 -6.20
C PRO A 126 -21.08 -19.55 -5.58
N ALA A 127 -21.90 -18.69 -6.18
CA ALA A 127 -23.30 -18.62 -5.84
C ALA A 127 -24.00 -19.96 -6.12
N ALA A 128 -25.04 -20.28 -5.36
CA ALA A 128 -25.90 -21.41 -5.66
C ALA A 128 -26.62 -21.19 -7.00
N ALA A 129 -27.01 -22.26 -7.69
CA ALA A 129 -27.69 -22.15 -8.99
C ALA A 129 -28.98 -21.28 -8.87
N TYR A 130 -29.26 -20.49 -9.91
CA TYR A 130 -30.35 -19.49 -9.94
C TYR A 130 -31.76 -20.04 -9.68
N ARG A 131 -31.96 -21.34 -9.76
CA ARG A 131 -33.21 -22.01 -9.35
C ARG A 131 -33.40 -22.08 -7.84
N TYR A 132 -32.34 -21.94 -7.05
CA TYR A 132 -32.38 -21.97 -5.57
C TYR A 132 -32.38 -20.57 -4.97
N THR A 133 -31.60 -19.65 -5.54
CA THR A 133 -31.50 -18.26 -5.04
C THR A 133 -32.74 -17.44 -5.40
N GLU A 134 -33.03 -16.44 -4.58
CA GLU A 134 -34.13 -15.50 -4.74
C GLU A 134 -33.62 -14.07 -4.68
N ALA A 135 -34.25 -13.18 -5.40
CA ALA A 135 -33.85 -11.78 -5.46
C ALA A 135 -35.04 -10.82 -5.60
N ARG A 136 -34.81 -9.60 -5.22
CA ARG A 136 -35.64 -8.42 -5.49
C ARG A 136 -34.76 -7.18 -5.58
N MET A 137 -35.31 -6.06 -6.01
CA MET A 137 -34.57 -4.79 -6.03
C MET A 137 -34.22 -4.35 -4.61
N SER A 138 -33.04 -3.75 -4.42
CA SER A 138 -32.70 -3.07 -3.18
C SER A 138 -33.40 -1.71 -3.09
N LYS A 139 -33.49 -1.12 -1.89
CA LYS A 139 -34.13 0.19 -1.70
C LYS A 139 -33.47 1.31 -2.47
N ILE A 140 -32.15 1.27 -2.61
CA ILE A 140 -31.39 2.29 -3.34
C ILE A 140 -31.59 2.18 -4.85
N SER A 141 -31.75 0.97 -5.41
CA SER A 141 -31.95 0.79 -6.84
C SER A 141 -33.23 1.43 -7.37
N LEU A 142 -34.25 1.62 -6.52
CA LEU A 142 -35.44 2.40 -6.90
C LEU A 142 -35.09 3.84 -7.27
N LYS A 143 -34.04 4.43 -6.65
CA LYS A 143 -33.57 5.79 -6.96
C LYS A 143 -32.95 5.91 -8.34
N MET A 144 -32.69 4.78 -9.00
CA MET A 144 -32.28 4.77 -10.40
C MET A 144 -33.43 4.75 -11.40
N LEU A 145 -34.66 4.44 -10.93
CA LEU A 145 -35.84 4.18 -11.77
C LEU A 145 -37.07 5.03 -11.41
N ASP A 146 -37.03 5.81 -10.31
CA ASP A 146 -38.17 6.61 -9.81
C ASP A 146 -38.82 7.50 -10.89
N ASP A 147 -38.02 8.03 -11.80
CA ASP A 147 -38.48 8.99 -12.81
C ASP A 147 -38.58 8.39 -14.23
N ILE A 148 -38.43 7.07 -14.39
CA ILE A 148 -38.35 6.43 -15.74
C ILE A 148 -39.64 6.60 -16.58
N LYS A 149 -40.79 6.68 -15.93
CA LYS A 149 -42.12 6.88 -16.60
C LYS A 149 -42.47 8.34 -16.86
N LYS A 150 -41.51 9.28 -16.68
CA LYS A 150 -41.74 10.73 -16.76
C LYS A 150 -41.01 11.37 -17.95
N ASP A 151 -40.84 10.63 -19.04
CA ASP A 151 -40.17 11.08 -20.28
C ASP A 151 -38.73 11.59 -20.03
N THR A 152 -38.04 11.11 -19.00
CA THR A 152 -36.71 11.59 -18.57
C THR A 152 -35.56 11.06 -19.38
N VAL A 153 -35.70 9.90 -20.03
CA VAL A 153 -34.67 9.23 -20.80
C VAL A 153 -35.17 8.87 -22.18
N ASN A 154 -34.21 8.58 -23.09
CA ASN A 154 -34.56 8.08 -24.41
C ASN A 154 -34.81 6.57 -24.36
N TRP A 155 -35.61 6.09 -25.29
CA TRP A 155 -35.96 4.68 -25.47
C TRP A 155 -35.41 4.19 -26.79
N VAL A 156 -34.89 2.97 -26.81
CA VAL A 156 -34.37 2.30 -27.98
C VAL A 156 -35.06 0.95 -28.13
N SER A 157 -35.12 0.43 -29.37
CA SER A 157 -35.60 -0.92 -29.60
C SER A 157 -34.68 -1.96 -28.95
N ASN A 158 -35.27 -3.03 -28.47
CA ASN A 158 -34.53 -4.24 -28.05
C ASN A 158 -33.90 -4.94 -29.26
N PHE A 159 -33.30 -6.13 -29.06
CA PHE A 159 -32.57 -6.86 -30.09
C PHE A 159 -33.42 -7.39 -31.27
N ASP A 160 -34.74 -7.52 -31.10
CA ASP A 160 -35.69 -8.05 -32.10
C ASP A 160 -36.78 -7.02 -32.52
N ASP A 161 -36.64 -5.77 -32.11
CA ASP A 161 -37.57 -4.66 -32.35
C ASP A 161 -39.01 -4.88 -31.86
N THR A 162 -39.19 -5.81 -30.90
CA THR A 162 -40.52 -6.12 -30.32
C THR A 162 -40.88 -5.24 -29.13
N GLU A 163 -39.85 -4.78 -28.35
CA GLU A 163 -40.03 -3.98 -27.16
C GLU A 163 -39.05 -2.80 -27.12
N LEU A 164 -39.32 -1.86 -26.22
CA LEU A 164 -38.46 -0.72 -25.96
C LEU A 164 -37.71 -0.91 -24.63
N GLU A 165 -36.43 -0.61 -24.66
CA GLU A 165 -35.59 -0.54 -23.46
C GLU A 165 -35.03 0.89 -23.26
N PRO A 166 -34.76 1.32 -22.01
CA PRO A 166 -34.18 2.65 -21.79
C PRO A 166 -32.71 2.68 -22.20
N GLU A 167 -32.30 3.73 -22.91
CA GLU A 167 -30.92 3.95 -23.29
C GLU A 167 -30.03 4.06 -22.06
N VAL A 168 -30.47 4.79 -21.03
CA VAL A 168 -29.85 4.93 -19.71
C VAL A 168 -30.94 5.02 -18.63
N LEU A 169 -30.61 4.79 -17.37
CA LEU A 169 -31.54 4.97 -16.26
C LEU A 169 -31.46 6.40 -15.69
N PRO A 170 -32.60 7.02 -15.29
CA PRO A 170 -32.64 8.36 -14.70
C PRO A 170 -32.18 8.34 -13.22
N THR A 171 -30.95 7.91 -12.98
CA THR A 171 -30.40 7.71 -11.62
C THR A 171 -30.26 9.02 -10.86
N LYS A 172 -30.66 9.03 -9.57
CA LYS A 172 -30.56 10.19 -8.67
C LYS A 172 -29.22 10.27 -7.91
N PHE A 173 -28.27 9.39 -8.20
CA PHE A 173 -26.95 9.37 -7.60
C PHE A 173 -25.91 8.90 -8.63
N PRO A 174 -24.64 9.34 -8.56
CA PRO A 174 -23.61 9.01 -9.54
C PRO A 174 -23.10 7.59 -9.32
N CYS A 175 -23.87 6.59 -9.76
CA CYS A 175 -23.59 5.18 -9.52
C CYS A 175 -22.21 4.75 -10.05
N LEU A 176 -21.70 5.39 -11.12
CA LEU A 176 -20.37 5.15 -11.65
C LEU A 176 -19.26 5.35 -10.61
N LEU A 177 -19.32 6.41 -9.82
CA LEU A 177 -18.34 6.69 -8.77
C LEU A 177 -18.64 5.90 -7.50
N ILE A 178 -19.93 5.79 -7.11
CA ILE A 178 -20.31 5.18 -5.85
C ILE A 178 -20.01 3.68 -5.84
N ASN A 179 -20.38 2.95 -6.89
CA ASN A 179 -20.14 1.50 -6.97
C ASN A 179 -18.90 1.13 -7.79
N GLY A 180 -18.36 2.07 -8.55
CA GLY A 180 -17.29 1.79 -9.49
C GLY A 180 -17.72 0.87 -10.64
N SER A 181 -16.78 0.50 -11.48
CA SER A 181 -16.99 -0.48 -12.56
C SER A 181 -15.66 -1.06 -13.01
N SER A 182 -15.62 -2.36 -13.30
CA SER A 182 -14.46 -3.01 -13.92
C SER A 182 -14.89 -3.76 -15.17
N GLY A 183 -14.10 -3.69 -16.25
CA GLY A 183 -14.43 -4.36 -17.50
C GLY A 183 -13.27 -4.41 -18.47
N ILE A 184 -13.21 -5.48 -19.26
CA ILE A 184 -12.18 -5.68 -20.29
C ILE A 184 -12.88 -5.67 -21.64
N ALA A 185 -12.54 -4.70 -22.49
CA ALA A 185 -13.00 -4.59 -23.87
C ALA A 185 -11.86 -4.90 -24.84
N VAL A 186 -12.12 -4.78 -26.13
CA VAL A 186 -11.09 -4.94 -27.15
C VAL A 186 -10.18 -3.72 -27.17
N GLY A 187 -8.89 -3.91 -26.89
CA GLY A 187 -7.88 -2.86 -26.91
C GLY A 187 -7.94 -1.86 -25.73
N MET A 188 -8.90 -1.99 -24.81
CA MET A 188 -9.03 -1.09 -23.66
C MET A 188 -9.70 -1.80 -22.47
N ALA A 189 -9.46 -1.28 -21.27
CA ALA A 189 -10.08 -1.77 -20.04
C ALA A 189 -10.50 -0.58 -19.18
N THR A 190 -11.55 -0.79 -18.39
CA THR A 190 -11.98 0.13 -17.32
C THR A 190 -11.81 -0.51 -15.97
N ASN A 191 -11.39 0.29 -14.97
CA ASN A 191 -11.28 -0.14 -13.59
C ASN A 191 -11.48 1.07 -12.68
N ILE A 192 -12.73 1.41 -12.46
CA ILE A 192 -13.16 2.57 -11.68
C ILE A 192 -13.42 2.11 -10.26
N PRO A 193 -12.70 2.66 -9.25
CA PRO A 193 -12.91 2.29 -7.86
C PRO A 193 -14.22 2.87 -7.30
N PRO A 194 -14.84 2.22 -6.31
CA PRO A 194 -15.99 2.75 -5.58
C PRO A 194 -15.58 3.90 -4.65
N HIS A 195 -16.56 4.76 -4.30
CA HIS A 195 -16.36 5.93 -3.44
C HIS A 195 -17.47 6.06 -2.39
N ASN A 196 -17.19 6.81 -1.34
CA ASN A 196 -18.19 7.12 -0.31
C ASN A 196 -19.29 8.06 -0.85
N MET A 197 -20.55 7.71 -0.60
CA MET A 197 -21.69 8.44 -1.14
C MET A 197 -21.78 9.87 -0.61
N LYS A 198 -21.56 10.10 0.68
CA LYS A 198 -21.59 11.44 1.29
C LYS A 198 -20.49 12.33 0.72
N GLU A 199 -19.29 11.80 0.57
CA GLU A 199 -18.15 12.53 0.01
C GLU A 199 -18.42 12.95 -1.45
N VAL A 200 -18.94 12.04 -2.26
CA VAL A 200 -19.25 12.33 -3.67
C VAL A 200 -20.40 13.35 -3.78
N ALA A 201 -21.42 13.24 -2.94
CA ALA A 201 -22.53 14.21 -2.90
C ALA A 201 -22.02 15.63 -2.58
N GLU A 202 -21.20 15.78 -1.55
CA GLU A 202 -20.64 17.09 -1.20
C GLU A 202 -19.63 17.59 -2.28
N GLY A 203 -18.89 16.70 -2.93
CA GLY A 203 -18.05 17.08 -4.06
C GLY A 203 -18.85 17.61 -5.26
N ILE A 204 -20.03 17.05 -5.54
CA ILE A 204 -20.97 17.56 -6.54
C ILE A 204 -21.49 18.94 -6.11
N CYS A 205 -21.93 19.10 -4.85
CA CYS A 205 -22.39 20.38 -4.34
C CYS A 205 -21.30 21.45 -4.44
N CYS A 206 -20.05 21.14 -4.09
CA CYS A 206 -18.91 22.03 -4.26
C CYS A 206 -18.75 22.51 -5.71
N LEU A 207 -18.89 21.59 -6.67
CA LEU A 207 -18.73 21.90 -8.09
C LEU A 207 -19.89 22.72 -8.65
N ILE A 208 -21.12 22.53 -8.15
CA ILE A 208 -22.28 23.35 -8.47
C ILE A 208 -22.10 24.76 -7.93
N ASP A 209 -21.64 24.91 -6.70
CA ASP A 209 -21.42 26.22 -6.06
C ASP A 209 -20.22 26.97 -6.68
N ASN A 210 -19.21 26.26 -7.12
CA ASN A 210 -18.04 26.79 -7.81
C ASN A 210 -17.67 25.98 -9.06
N PRO A 211 -18.23 26.30 -10.24
CA PRO A 211 -17.93 25.58 -11.50
C PRO A 211 -16.44 25.58 -11.90
N ASN A 212 -15.67 26.55 -11.39
CA ASN A 212 -14.24 26.68 -11.63
C ASN A 212 -13.37 25.97 -10.58
N ALA A 213 -13.95 25.28 -9.60
CA ALA A 213 -13.22 24.54 -8.57
C ALA A 213 -12.11 23.69 -9.18
N GLN A 214 -10.92 23.73 -8.59
CA GLN A 214 -9.80 22.88 -9.01
C GLN A 214 -9.93 21.49 -8.38
N LEU A 215 -9.06 20.56 -8.81
CA LEU A 215 -9.08 19.21 -8.26
C LEU A 215 -8.86 19.20 -6.75
N GLU A 216 -7.99 20.06 -6.25
CA GLU A 216 -7.67 20.19 -4.84
C GLU A 216 -8.89 20.58 -4.00
N ASP A 217 -9.76 21.44 -4.53
CA ASP A 217 -10.99 21.87 -3.85
C ASP A 217 -11.98 20.69 -3.75
N ILE A 218 -12.12 19.92 -4.84
CA ILE A 218 -12.98 18.73 -4.88
C ILE A 218 -12.45 17.65 -3.94
N MET A 219 -11.13 17.47 -3.86
CA MET A 219 -10.48 16.48 -3.00
C MET A 219 -10.57 16.79 -1.50
N GLN A 220 -10.96 18.00 -1.11
CA GLN A 220 -11.31 18.28 0.29
C GLN A 220 -12.54 17.47 0.74
N TYR A 221 -13.46 17.21 -0.18
CA TYR A 221 -14.67 16.41 0.04
C TYR A 221 -14.46 14.94 -0.37
N ILE A 222 -14.03 14.69 -1.62
CA ILE A 222 -13.76 13.33 -2.13
C ILE A 222 -12.30 12.98 -1.87
N LYS A 223 -12.04 12.39 -0.69
CA LYS A 223 -10.68 12.11 -0.22
C LYS A 223 -9.99 11.00 -1.02
N GLY A 224 -10.75 10.03 -1.52
CA GLY A 224 -10.22 8.87 -2.23
C GLY A 224 -11.27 7.76 -2.39
N PRO A 225 -10.90 6.64 -3.02
CA PRO A 225 -11.75 5.45 -3.09
C PRO A 225 -12.18 4.95 -1.70
N ASP A 226 -13.35 4.30 -1.65
CA ASP A 226 -13.92 3.71 -0.46
C ASP A 226 -14.43 2.29 -0.78
N PHE A 227 -13.59 1.30 -0.49
CA PHE A 227 -13.84 -0.08 -0.88
C PHE A 227 -14.82 -0.79 0.07
N PRO A 228 -15.68 -1.68 -0.43
CA PRO A 228 -16.64 -2.42 0.39
C PRO A 228 -15.96 -3.33 1.43
N THR A 229 -14.77 -3.84 1.12
CA THR A 229 -14.00 -4.76 1.97
C THR A 229 -13.03 -4.05 2.91
N TYR A 230 -13.20 -2.73 3.13
CA TYR A 230 -12.35 -1.91 4.00
C TYR A 230 -10.90 -1.83 3.49
N GLY A 231 -9.91 -2.10 4.37
CA GLY A 231 -8.49 -2.00 4.05
C GLY A 231 -7.92 -0.58 4.17
N ILE A 232 -6.62 -0.45 3.98
CA ILE A 232 -5.87 0.79 4.15
C ILE A 232 -5.24 1.20 2.82
N ILE A 233 -5.55 2.39 2.32
CA ILE A 233 -4.87 2.96 1.15
C ILE A 233 -3.56 3.60 1.63
N MET A 234 -2.46 3.25 0.98
CA MET A 234 -1.12 3.69 1.34
C MET A 234 -0.73 4.92 0.51
N GLY A 235 -0.78 6.10 1.17
CA GLY A 235 -0.45 7.39 0.55
C GLY A 235 -1.51 7.93 -0.42
N SER A 236 -1.49 9.26 -0.65
CA SER A 236 -2.46 9.98 -1.49
C SER A 236 -1.98 10.26 -2.92
N LYS A 237 -0.70 10.02 -3.22
CA LYS A 237 -0.09 10.33 -4.52
C LYS A 237 -0.80 9.63 -5.69
N GLY A 238 -1.06 8.32 -5.55
CA GLY A 238 -1.75 7.54 -6.58
C GLY A 238 -3.20 7.96 -6.79
N ILE A 239 -3.88 8.42 -5.72
CA ILE A 239 -5.24 8.97 -5.80
C ILE A 239 -5.23 10.27 -6.62
N LYS A 240 -4.32 11.20 -6.28
CA LYS A 240 -4.20 12.48 -6.98
C LYS A 240 -3.88 12.31 -8.46
N GLU A 241 -2.98 11.38 -8.79
CA GLU A 241 -2.66 11.01 -10.16
C GLU A 241 -3.88 10.47 -10.90
N ALA A 242 -4.61 9.51 -10.29
CA ALA A 242 -5.80 8.92 -10.88
C ALA A 242 -6.89 9.96 -11.15
N TYR A 243 -7.13 10.89 -10.24
CA TYR A 243 -8.18 11.90 -10.36
C TYR A 243 -7.82 13.01 -11.37
N SER A 244 -6.53 13.32 -11.52
CA SER A 244 -6.06 14.36 -12.45
C SER A 244 -5.94 13.86 -13.89
N THR A 245 -5.59 12.59 -14.10
CA THR A 245 -5.27 12.05 -15.44
C THR A 245 -6.25 10.96 -15.92
N GLY A 246 -7.12 10.48 -15.03
CA GLY A 246 -7.96 9.29 -15.26
C GLY A 246 -7.21 7.97 -15.16
N ARG A 247 -5.92 7.96 -14.80
CA ARG A 247 -5.10 6.76 -14.57
C ARG A 247 -4.21 6.93 -13.35
N GLY A 248 -4.07 5.87 -12.55
CA GLY A 248 -3.20 5.89 -11.38
C GLY A 248 -3.04 4.52 -10.75
N LYS A 249 -2.10 4.41 -9.82
CA LYS A 249 -1.87 3.18 -9.04
C LYS A 249 -2.10 3.48 -7.56
N ILE A 250 -3.01 2.75 -6.95
CA ILE A 250 -3.34 2.88 -5.54
C ILE A 250 -2.90 1.60 -4.84
N ILE A 251 -2.06 1.72 -3.84
CA ILE A 251 -1.62 0.58 -3.02
C ILE A 251 -2.64 0.41 -1.90
N ILE A 252 -3.19 -0.79 -1.77
CA ILE A 252 -4.14 -1.16 -0.73
C ILE A 252 -3.50 -2.24 0.12
N ARG A 253 -3.54 -2.08 1.43
CA ARG A 253 -2.98 -2.99 2.41
C ARG A 253 -4.07 -3.56 3.30
N ALA A 254 -3.94 -4.84 3.66
CA ALA A 254 -4.75 -5.48 4.69
C ALA A 254 -4.57 -4.78 6.04
N ARG A 255 -5.62 -4.72 6.86
CA ARG A 255 -5.50 -4.33 8.26
C ARG A 255 -5.03 -5.54 9.05
N ALA A 256 -3.84 -5.44 9.60
CA ALA A 256 -3.23 -6.49 10.42
C ALA A 256 -2.62 -5.89 11.68
N GLU A 257 -2.82 -6.56 12.80
CA GLU A 257 -2.33 -6.16 14.11
C GLU A 257 -1.47 -7.28 14.70
N ILE A 258 -0.36 -6.90 15.35
CA ILE A 258 0.49 -7.84 16.06
C ILE A 258 0.02 -7.84 17.52
N ILE A 259 -0.41 -8.99 18.00
CA ILE A 259 -0.92 -9.17 19.37
C ILE A 259 0.03 -10.10 20.11
N GLU A 260 0.51 -9.64 21.27
CA GLU A 260 1.27 -10.45 22.20
C GLU A 260 0.36 -11.44 22.94
N THR A 261 0.80 -12.69 23.06
CA THR A 261 0.08 -13.75 23.77
C THR A 261 0.92 -14.31 24.92
N LYS A 262 0.32 -15.08 25.82
CA LYS A 262 1.02 -15.63 26.99
C LYS A 262 2.30 -16.38 26.59
N GLY A 263 3.43 -16.08 27.25
CA GLY A 263 4.72 -16.76 27.09
C GLY A 263 5.52 -16.30 25.87
N ASP A 264 5.69 -14.99 25.68
CA ASP A 264 6.49 -14.32 24.63
C ASP A 264 6.19 -14.83 23.21
N ARG A 265 4.92 -15.10 22.94
CA ARG A 265 4.44 -15.48 21.61
C ARG A 265 3.64 -14.36 21.00
N TYR A 266 3.80 -14.18 19.72
CA TYR A 266 3.08 -13.18 18.94
C TYR A 266 2.13 -13.86 17.96
N LYS A 267 1.01 -13.20 17.70
CA LYS A 267 0.09 -13.52 16.62
C LYS A 267 -0.10 -12.28 15.75
N ILE A 268 -0.22 -12.49 14.45
CA ILE A 268 -0.69 -11.47 13.52
C ILE A 268 -2.17 -11.77 13.26
N VAL A 269 -3.03 -10.82 13.59
CA VAL A 269 -4.48 -10.90 13.36
C VAL A 269 -4.83 -10.01 12.19
N VAL A 270 -5.39 -10.59 11.13
CA VAL A 270 -5.83 -9.87 9.93
C VAL A 270 -7.35 -9.74 9.98
N SER A 271 -7.85 -8.51 10.05
CA SER A 271 -9.28 -8.18 10.15
C SER A 271 -9.89 -7.66 8.85
N GLU A 272 -9.08 -7.17 7.90
CA GLU A 272 -9.53 -6.61 6.63
C GLU A 272 -8.55 -7.00 5.51
N LEU A 273 -9.07 -7.23 4.30
CA LEU A 273 -8.27 -7.56 3.12
C LEU A 273 -8.46 -6.52 2.01
N PRO A 274 -7.46 -6.33 1.13
CA PRO A 274 -7.58 -5.48 -0.03
C PRO A 274 -8.74 -5.92 -0.94
N TYR A 275 -9.40 -4.95 -1.57
CA TYR A 275 -10.53 -5.19 -2.45
C TYR A 275 -10.20 -6.17 -3.58
N GLY A 276 -11.06 -7.16 -3.77
CA GLY A 276 -10.93 -8.18 -4.81
C GLY A 276 -9.99 -9.35 -4.48
N VAL A 277 -9.37 -9.36 -3.29
CA VAL A 277 -8.54 -10.47 -2.82
C VAL A 277 -9.42 -11.63 -2.37
N ASN A 278 -9.10 -12.84 -2.82
CA ASN A 278 -9.73 -14.07 -2.38
C ASN A 278 -9.03 -14.59 -1.12
N LYS A 279 -9.76 -14.66 0.00
CA LYS A 279 -9.22 -15.03 1.31
C LYS A 279 -8.61 -16.43 1.34
N ARG A 280 -9.29 -17.44 0.80
CA ARG A 280 -8.80 -18.83 0.75
C ARG A 280 -7.48 -18.93 -0.03
N ARG A 281 -7.42 -18.34 -1.23
CA ARG A 281 -6.20 -18.33 -2.06
C ARG A 281 -5.05 -17.61 -1.39
N LEU A 282 -5.33 -16.53 -0.64
CA LEU A 282 -4.32 -15.83 0.15
C LEU A 282 -3.73 -16.75 1.23
N ILE A 283 -4.57 -17.46 2.00
CA ILE A 283 -4.13 -18.39 3.04
C ILE A 283 -3.30 -19.54 2.44
N GLU A 284 -3.77 -20.14 1.34
CA GLU A 284 -3.04 -21.18 0.58
C GLU A 284 -1.67 -20.65 0.13
N LYS A 285 -1.61 -19.44 -0.42
CA LYS A 285 -0.36 -18.82 -0.86
C LYS A 285 0.63 -18.59 0.29
N ILE A 286 0.14 -18.14 1.45
CA ILE A 286 0.99 -17.98 2.65
C ILE A 286 1.55 -19.35 3.08
N ALA A 287 0.71 -20.38 3.13
CA ALA A 287 1.13 -21.74 3.50
C ALA A 287 2.18 -22.30 2.52
N ASP A 288 2.04 -22.05 1.21
CA ASP A 288 3.01 -22.48 0.21
C ASP A 288 4.36 -21.75 0.37
N LEU A 289 4.35 -20.43 0.61
CA LEU A 289 5.57 -19.66 0.89
C LEU A 289 6.30 -20.15 2.16
N CYS A 290 5.57 -20.61 3.18
CA CYS A 290 6.15 -21.24 4.36
C CYS A 290 6.79 -22.60 4.05
N LYS A 291 6.13 -23.45 3.24
CA LYS A 291 6.69 -24.74 2.79
C LYS A 291 7.95 -24.56 1.95
N GLU A 292 7.96 -23.55 1.08
CA GLU A 292 9.10 -23.16 0.25
C GLU A 292 10.24 -22.49 1.03
N LYS A 293 10.06 -22.24 2.35
CA LYS A 293 10.99 -21.51 3.22
C LYS A 293 11.31 -20.08 2.72
N ARG A 294 10.39 -19.46 2.03
CA ARG A 294 10.50 -18.06 1.59
C ARG A 294 9.99 -17.08 2.64
N ILE A 295 9.06 -17.53 3.48
CA ILE A 295 8.65 -16.85 4.71
C ILE A 295 8.90 -17.81 5.86
N GLU A 296 9.82 -17.47 6.73
CA GLU A 296 10.12 -18.22 7.94
C GLU A 296 9.46 -17.54 9.15
N GLY A 297 9.37 -18.23 10.28
CA GLY A 297 8.83 -17.66 11.51
C GLY A 297 7.33 -17.87 11.73
N ILE A 298 6.56 -18.40 10.77
CA ILE A 298 5.15 -18.76 10.96
C ILE A 298 5.05 -20.18 11.53
N ALA A 299 4.29 -20.34 12.61
CA ALA A 299 4.03 -21.65 13.25
C ALA A 299 2.72 -22.26 12.75
N ASP A 300 1.64 -21.46 12.65
CA ASP A 300 0.30 -21.92 12.24
C ASP A 300 -0.51 -20.78 11.61
N ILE A 301 -1.51 -21.12 10.80
CA ILE A 301 -2.44 -20.18 10.17
C ILE A 301 -3.85 -20.74 10.34
N GLN A 302 -4.74 -19.95 10.96
CA GLN A 302 -6.13 -20.34 11.18
C GLN A 302 -7.09 -19.24 10.74
N ASP A 303 -8.19 -19.67 10.14
CA ASP A 303 -9.28 -18.79 9.72
C ASP A 303 -10.47 -18.94 10.68
N TYR A 304 -10.75 -17.89 11.42
CA TYR A 304 -11.87 -17.78 12.35
C TYR A 304 -12.96 -16.83 11.85
N THR A 305 -12.95 -16.53 10.56
CA THR A 305 -13.96 -15.67 9.93
C THR A 305 -15.38 -16.21 10.15
N ASP A 306 -16.23 -15.40 10.73
CA ASP A 306 -17.62 -15.72 11.01
C ASP A 306 -18.58 -14.58 10.58
N ARG A 307 -19.84 -14.63 11.02
CA ARG A 307 -20.87 -13.59 10.77
C ARG A 307 -20.53 -12.22 11.39
N HIS A 308 -19.57 -12.13 12.31
CA HIS A 308 -19.16 -10.89 12.96
C HIS A 308 -18.04 -10.17 12.22
N GLY A 309 -17.39 -10.84 11.30
CA GLY A 309 -16.35 -10.26 10.46
C GLY A 309 -15.22 -11.20 10.09
N MET A 310 -14.29 -10.67 9.33
CA MET A 310 -13.08 -11.39 8.92
C MET A 310 -12.11 -11.48 10.09
N HIS A 311 -11.55 -12.70 10.31
CA HIS A 311 -10.59 -12.95 11.35
C HIS A 311 -9.64 -14.08 10.97
N ILE A 312 -8.44 -13.72 10.48
CA ILE A 312 -7.37 -14.67 10.17
C ILE A 312 -6.28 -14.49 11.22
N GLU A 313 -5.92 -15.58 11.91
CA GLU A 313 -4.82 -15.60 12.87
C GLU A 313 -3.59 -16.30 12.31
N ILE A 314 -2.45 -15.62 12.32
CA ILE A 314 -1.15 -16.17 11.94
C ILE A 314 -0.29 -16.23 13.19
N THR A 315 -0.04 -17.42 13.70
CA THR A 315 0.77 -17.65 14.92
C THR A 315 2.25 -17.62 14.56
N ILE A 316 3.04 -16.82 15.30
CA ILE A 316 4.48 -16.65 15.08
C ILE A 316 5.27 -17.58 16.01
N LYS A 317 6.40 -18.12 15.53
CA LYS A 317 7.36 -18.90 16.34
C LYS A 317 8.05 -17.98 17.35
N ARG A 318 8.51 -18.53 18.48
CA ARG A 318 9.15 -17.75 19.58
C ARG A 318 10.42 -17.00 19.15
N ASP A 319 11.18 -17.59 18.25
CA ASP A 319 12.48 -17.12 17.74
C ASP A 319 12.33 -16.16 16.55
N ALA A 320 11.11 -15.79 16.16
CA ALA A 320 10.87 -14.99 14.98
C ALA A 320 10.30 -13.61 15.31
N ASN A 321 10.81 -12.58 14.64
CA ASN A 321 10.30 -11.22 14.75
C ASN A 321 8.99 -11.07 13.98
N ALA A 322 7.89 -10.77 14.69
CA ALA A 322 6.55 -10.66 14.11
C ALA A 322 6.44 -9.53 13.08
N GLN A 323 7.15 -8.40 13.28
CA GLN A 323 7.14 -7.26 12.35
C GLN A 323 7.80 -7.63 11.01
N VAL A 324 8.92 -8.36 11.06
CA VAL A 324 9.60 -8.83 9.84
C VAL A 324 8.71 -9.81 9.08
N VAL A 325 8.05 -10.72 9.77
CA VAL A 325 7.10 -11.66 9.15
C VAL A 325 5.95 -10.90 8.49
N LEU A 326 5.37 -9.91 9.17
CA LEU A 326 4.29 -9.08 8.63
C LEU A 326 4.74 -8.31 7.38
N ASN A 327 5.92 -7.71 7.40
CA ASN A 327 6.48 -7.01 6.24
C ASN A 327 6.71 -7.96 5.05
N ASN A 328 7.21 -9.18 5.30
CA ASN A 328 7.34 -10.21 4.28
C ASN A 328 5.98 -10.64 3.70
N LEU A 329 4.95 -10.76 4.53
CA LEU A 329 3.58 -11.04 4.09
C LEU A 329 3.06 -9.94 3.15
N TYR A 330 3.26 -8.66 3.48
CA TYR A 330 2.90 -7.54 2.61
C TYR A 330 3.65 -7.55 1.28
N LYS A 331 4.94 -7.92 1.28
CA LYS A 331 5.77 -7.93 0.07
C LYS A 331 5.51 -9.12 -0.84
N MET A 332 5.23 -10.29 -0.29
CA MET A 332 5.19 -11.56 -1.05
C MET A 332 3.77 -12.07 -1.30
N THR A 333 2.75 -11.46 -0.71
CA THR A 333 1.36 -11.92 -0.81
C THR A 333 0.40 -10.78 -1.16
N GLU A 334 -0.87 -11.15 -1.41
CA GLU A 334 -1.94 -10.20 -1.69
C GLU A 334 -2.46 -9.47 -0.42
N MET A 335 -1.80 -9.61 0.75
CA MET A 335 -2.03 -8.74 1.91
C MET A 335 -1.71 -7.27 1.60
N GLN A 336 -0.89 -7.01 0.59
CA GLN A 336 -0.75 -5.72 -0.07
C GLN A 336 -0.93 -5.92 -1.56
N SER A 337 -1.85 -5.17 -2.16
CA SER A 337 -2.14 -5.24 -3.59
C SER A 337 -2.16 -3.85 -4.22
N THR A 338 -1.97 -3.78 -5.54
CA THR A 338 -2.05 -2.54 -6.29
C THR A 338 -3.33 -2.51 -7.11
N PHE A 339 -4.20 -1.53 -6.84
CA PHE A 339 -5.37 -1.26 -7.66
C PHE A 339 -5.00 -0.27 -8.77
N GLY A 340 -5.00 -0.76 -10.01
CA GLY A 340 -4.74 0.07 -11.19
C GLY A 340 -6.00 0.82 -11.61
N VAL A 341 -6.09 2.11 -11.32
CA VAL A 341 -7.24 2.94 -11.67
C VAL A 341 -7.22 3.27 -13.15
N ILE A 342 -8.34 3.07 -13.84
CA ILE A 342 -8.59 3.48 -15.21
C ILE A 342 -10.03 3.99 -15.28
N LEU A 343 -10.21 5.32 -15.31
CA LEU A 343 -11.51 5.98 -15.33
C LEU A 343 -12.05 6.07 -16.79
N LEU A 344 -12.22 4.92 -17.43
CA LEU A 344 -12.73 4.80 -18.78
C LEU A 344 -14.23 4.54 -18.76
N ALA A 345 -15.03 5.38 -19.39
CA ALA A 345 -16.47 5.23 -19.52
C ALA A 345 -16.97 5.69 -20.90
N LEU A 346 -18.20 5.33 -21.25
CA LEU A 346 -18.85 5.81 -22.46
C LEU A 346 -19.45 7.20 -22.21
N ASP A 347 -19.06 8.16 -23.03
CA ASP A 347 -19.64 9.50 -23.11
C ASP A 347 -20.37 9.61 -24.46
N ASN A 348 -21.70 9.52 -24.43
CA ASN A 348 -22.55 9.47 -25.63
C ASN A 348 -22.09 8.38 -26.64
N GLY A 349 -21.85 7.17 -26.14
CA GLY A 349 -21.42 6.02 -26.94
C GLY A 349 -19.94 6.03 -27.34
N VAL A 350 -19.16 7.05 -26.99
CA VAL A 350 -17.72 7.14 -27.27
C VAL A 350 -16.90 6.82 -26.02
N PRO A 351 -15.99 5.84 -26.04
CA PRO A 351 -15.14 5.52 -24.92
C PRO A 351 -14.11 6.62 -24.68
N LYS A 352 -14.07 7.15 -23.45
CA LYS A 352 -13.14 8.22 -23.03
C LYS A 352 -12.58 7.93 -21.65
N ILE A 353 -11.29 8.21 -21.47
CA ILE A 353 -10.68 8.30 -20.14
C ILE A 353 -11.01 9.68 -19.61
N LEU A 354 -11.65 9.74 -18.46
CA LEU A 354 -12.16 10.94 -17.85
C LEU A 354 -11.42 11.22 -16.53
N THR A 355 -11.24 12.50 -16.21
CA THR A 355 -10.81 12.94 -14.89
C THR A 355 -11.99 12.91 -13.91
N LEU A 356 -11.71 12.94 -12.60
CA LEU A 356 -12.78 13.02 -11.60
C LEU A 356 -13.70 14.21 -11.84
N LYS A 357 -13.14 15.39 -12.09
CA LYS A 357 -13.90 16.62 -12.37
C LYS A 357 -14.82 16.46 -13.59
N GLU A 358 -14.32 15.83 -14.67
CA GLU A 358 -15.14 15.59 -15.86
C GLU A 358 -16.30 14.63 -15.60
N ILE A 359 -16.09 13.55 -14.81
CA ILE A 359 -17.17 12.63 -14.44
C ILE A 359 -18.26 13.38 -13.65
N LEU A 360 -17.88 14.19 -12.67
CA LEU A 360 -18.82 14.97 -11.89
C LEU A 360 -19.59 15.98 -12.77
N HIS A 361 -18.92 16.68 -13.66
CA HIS A 361 -19.58 17.60 -14.62
C HIS A 361 -20.57 16.88 -15.55
N LYS A 362 -20.19 15.69 -16.06
CA LYS A 362 -21.08 14.87 -16.90
C LYS A 362 -22.34 14.44 -16.14
N TYR A 363 -22.16 14.06 -14.88
CA TYR A 363 -23.27 13.69 -14.03
C TYR A 363 -24.19 14.89 -13.75
N ILE A 364 -23.66 16.07 -13.39
CA ILE A 364 -24.45 17.29 -13.16
C ILE A 364 -25.26 17.61 -14.43
N LYS A 365 -24.61 17.64 -15.59
CA LYS A 365 -25.28 17.92 -16.86
C LYS A 365 -26.39 16.92 -17.18
N PHE A 366 -26.19 15.64 -16.87
CA PHE A 366 -27.22 14.63 -17.03
C PHE A 366 -28.41 14.85 -16.07
N GLN A 367 -28.14 15.26 -14.83
CA GLN A 367 -29.20 15.60 -13.88
C GLN A 367 -29.99 16.84 -14.33
N GLU A 368 -29.35 17.85 -14.88
CA GLU A 368 -30.04 19.03 -15.48
C GLU A 368 -31.01 18.59 -16.57
N GLU A 369 -30.61 17.67 -17.44
CA GLU A 369 -31.48 17.11 -18.47
C GLU A 369 -32.67 16.36 -17.85
N ILE A 370 -32.40 15.47 -16.90
CA ILE A 370 -33.47 14.69 -16.24
C ILE A 370 -34.48 15.61 -15.56
N ILE A 371 -34.05 16.59 -14.77
CA ILE A 371 -34.94 17.50 -14.05
C ILE A 371 -35.74 18.35 -15.03
N THR A 372 -35.09 18.86 -16.07
CA THR A 372 -35.77 19.65 -17.10
C THR A 372 -36.85 18.82 -17.81
N ARG A 373 -36.54 17.58 -18.22
CA ARG A 373 -37.49 16.69 -18.90
C ARG A 373 -38.64 16.29 -17.96
N ARG A 374 -38.33 15.96 -16.72
CA ARG A 374 -39.29 15.62 -15.65
C ARG A 374 -40.20 16.78 -15.36
N THR A 375 -39.69 18.00 -15.25
CA THR A 375 -40.47 19.21 -15.01
C THR A 375 -41.39 19.53 -16.20
N ARG A 376 -40.89 19.35 -17.43
CA ARG A 376 -41.76 19.48 -18.65
C ARG A 376 -42.91 18.47 -18.67
N TYR A 377 -42.63 17.22 -18.22
CA TYR A 377 -43.67 16.19 -18.08
C TYR A 377 -44.73 16.60 -17.06
N TYR A 378 -44.31 17.08 -15.89
CA TYR A 378 -45.23 17.54 -14.88
C TYR A 378 -46.00 18.78 -15.31
N LEU A 379 -45.33 19.73 -15.96
CA LEU A 379 -45.98 20.92 -16.52
C LEU A 379 -47.09 20.54 -17.52
N ARG A 380 -46.79 19.68 -18.47
CA ARG A 380 -47.77 19.19 -19.45
C ARG A 380 -48.93 18.50 -18.75
N LYS A 381 -48.71 17.63 -17.79
CA LYS A 381 -49.76 16.96 -17.03
C LYS A 381 -50.59 17.93 -16.18
N ALA A 382 -49.99 18.94 -15.59
CA ALA A 382 -50.69 19.97 -14.85
C ALA A 382 -51.53 20.83 -15.78
N GLN A 383 -51.03 21.25 -16.92
CA GLN A 383 -51.76 22.02 -17.94
C GLN A 383 -52.92 21.21 -18.53
N GLU A 384 -52.72 19.93 -18.86
CA GLU A 384 -53.78 19.03 -19.31
C GLU A 384 -54.93 18.95 -18.26
N ARG A 385 -54.59 18.89 -16.96
CA ARG A 385 -55.57 18.82 -15.87
C ARG A 385 -56.23 20.17 -15.58
N GLU A 386 -55.43 21.26 -15.59
CA GLU A 386 -55.90 22.63 -15.44
C GLU A 386 -56.99 22.94 -16.51
N HIS A 387 -56.70 22.65 -17.77
CA HIS A 387 -57.57 22.84 -18.91
C HIS A 387 -58.90 22.12 -18.73
N ILE A 388 -58.90 20.88 -18.23
CA ILE A 388 -60.14 20.15 -17.91
C ILE A 388 -60.91 20.82 -16.77
N LEU A 389 -60.20 21.24 -15.69
CA LEU A 389 -60.85 21.88 -14.56
C LEU A 389 -61.42 23.26 -14.89
N GLU A 390 -60.78 24.06 -15.73
CA GLU A 390 -61.31 25.34 -16.26
C GLU A 390 -62.61 25.10 -17.03
N GLY A 391 -62.65 24.06 -17.87
CA GLY A 391 -63.87 23.64 -18.55
C GLY A 391 -65.01 23.25 -17.57
N LEU A 392 -64.65 22.48 -16.54
CA LEU A 392 -65.64 22.09 -15.51
C LEU A 392 -66.11 23.29 -14.69
N ALA A 393 -65.21 24.21 -14.28
CA ALA A 393 -65.57 25.43 -13.55
C ALA A 393 -66.52 26.27 -14.40
N LYS A 394 -66.18 26.52 -15.64
CA LYS A 394 -67.07 27.24 -16.58
C LYS A 394 -68.40 26.53 -16.79
N ALA A 395 -68.46 25.20 -16.86
CA ALA A 395 -69.68 24.43 -16.99
C ALA A 395 -70.58 24.49 -15.74
N LEU A 396 -69.99 24.62 -14.55
CA LEU A 396 -70.68 24.74 -13.28
C LEU A 396 -71.39 26.08 -13.13
N ASP A 397 -70.81 27.15 -13.70
CA ASP A 397 -71.44 28.49 -13.76
C ASP A 397 -72.71 28.47 -14.63
N ILE A 398 -72.85 27.58 -15.62
CA ILE A 398 -73.94 27.42 -16.52
C ILE A 398 -74.61 26.04 -16.46
N VAL A 399 -74.61 25.43 -15.27
CA VAL A 399 -74.91 24.01 -15.08
C VAL A 399 -76.36 23.65 -15.51
N ASP A 400 -77.35 24.53 -15.32
CA ASP A 400 -78.70 24.27 -15.72
C ASP A 400 -78.87 24.18 -17.26
N ASP A 401 -78.16 25.02 -18.01
CA ASP A 401 -78.16 25.02 -19.45
C ASP A 401 -77.43 23.78 -20.03
N VAL A 402 -76.31 23.38 -19.38
CA VAL A 402 -75.59 22.15 -19.72
C VAL A 402 -76.47 20.91 -19.50
N ILE A 403 -77.20 20.83 -18.35
CA ILE A 403 -78.05 19.72 -18.07
C ILE A 403 -79.23 19.65 -19.02
N ALA A 404 -79.81 20.82 -19.35
CA ALA A 404 -80.90 20.91 -20.32
C ALA A 404 -80.47 20.44 -21.71
N THR A 405 -79.26 20.79 -22.13
CA THR A 405 -78.66 20.37 -23.42
C THR A 405 -78.40 18.87 -23.47
N ILE A 406 -77.77 18.31 -22.44
CA ILE A 406 -77.59 16.87 -22.34
C ILE A 406 -78.89 16.07 -22.36
N ARG A 407 -79.91 16.52 -21.67
CA ARG A 407 -81.25 15.86 -21.64
C ARG A 407 -81.99 15.93 -22.98
N ALA A 408 -81.70 16.92 -23.83
CA ALA A 408 -82.24 17.05 -25.18
C ALA A 408 -81.67 16.06 -26.16
N CYS A 409 -80.48 15.53 -25.95
CA CYS A 409 -79.80 14.58 -26.79
C CYS A 409 -80.41 13.18 -26.71
N ARG A 410 -80.75 12.52 -27.80
CA ARG A 410 -81.32 11.19 -27.87
C ARG A 410 -80.28 10.08 -28.23
N GLY A 411 -79.09 10.42 -28.76
CA GLY A 411 -78.08 9.53 -29.31
C GLY A 411 -76.93 9.16 -28.36
N GLY A 412 -77.08 9.36 -27.03
CA GLY A 412 -76.14 8.95 -26.02
C GLY A 412 -74.96 9.91 -25.78
N GLN A 413 -73.91 9.44 -25.12
CA GLN A 413 -72.75 10.30 -24.68
C GLN A 413 -72.06 11.05 -25.81
N SER A 414 -71.90 10.42 -26.98
CA SER A 414 -71.22 11.03 -28.14
C SER A 414 -72.00 12.22 -28.70
N GLU A 415 -73.33 12.14 -28.80
CA GLU A 415 -74.21 13.26 -29.24
C GLU A 415 -74.24 14.36 -28.18
N ALA A 416 -74.31 14.02 -26.94
CA ALA A 416 -74.32 15.00 -25.81
C ALA A 416 -72.96 15.76 -25.75
N LYS A 417 -71.83 15.09 -25.97
CA LYS A 417 -70.52 15.70 -26.09
C LYS A 417 -70.49 16.70 -27.23
N GLN A 418 -70.91 16.31 -28.46
CA GLN A 418 -70.90 17.18 -29.63
C GLN A 418 -71.83 18.40 -29.42
N ALA A 419 -73.01 18.22 -28.84
CA ALA A 419 -73.96 19.29 -28.53
C ALA A 419 -73.42 20.32 -27.53
N ILE A 420 -72.66 19.89 -26.53
CA ILE A 420 -71.92 20.74 -25.60
C ILE A 420 -70.84 21.54 -26.29
N MET A 421 -70.05 20.92 -27.16
CA MET A 421 -68.99 21.55 -27.93
C MET A 421 -69.57 22.66 -28.84
N ASP A 422 -70.60 22.30 -29.58
CA ASP A 422 -71.22 23.20 -30.56
C ASP A 422 -71.93 24.41 -29.89
N LYS A 423 -72.57 24.21 -28.75
CA LYS A 423 -73.39 25.23 -28.08
C LYS A 423 -72.56 26.16 -27.18
N PHE A 424 -71.61 25.63 -26.44
CA PHE A 424 -70.87 26.36 -25.40
C PHE A 424 -69.43 26.66 -25.71
N GLY A 425 -68.87 26.06 -26.80
CA GLY A 425 -67.51 26.29 -27.25
C GLY A 425 -66.42 25.55 -26.41
N PHE A 426 -66.81 24.46 -25.74
CA PHE A 426 -65.87 23.57 -25.13
C PHE A 426 -65.18 22.71 -26.17
N ASP A 427 -63.93 22.35 -25.89
CA ASP A 427 -63.23 21.40 -26.74
C ASP A 427 -63.50 19.94 -26.37
N ASP A 428 -62.92 19.00 -27.11
CA ASP A 428 -63.15 17.57 -26.98
C ASP A 428 -62.85 17.01 -25.58
N PRO A 429 -61.68 17.26 -24.92
CA PRO A 429 -61.39 16.84 -23.58
C PRO A 429 -62.28 17.45 -22.51
N GLN A 430 -62.60 18.73 -22.59
CA GLN A 430 -63.50 19.44 -21.69
C GLN A 430 -64.94 18.90 -21.79
N ALA A 431 -65.49 18.77 -22.99
CA ALA A 431 -66.83 18.24 -23.22
C ALA A 431 -66.95 16.77 -22.75
N ALA A 432 -65.93 15.95 -23.01
CA ALA A 432 -65.88 14.58 -22.52
C ALA A 432 -65.92 14.50 -20.97
N ALA A 433 -65.15 15.38 -20.28
CA ALA A 433 -65.17 15.48 -18.81
C ALA A 433 -66.50 15.96 -18.26
N ILE A 434 -67.12 16.95 -18.90
CA ILE A 434 -68.44 17.49 -18.50
C ILE A 434 -69.53 16.42 -18.62
N VAL A 435 -69.56 15.67 -19.73
CA VAL A 435 -70.57 14.60 -19.96
C VAL A 435 -70.36 13.41 -18.97
N ALA A 436 -69.12 13.11 -18.62
CA ALA A 436 -68.79 12.07 -17.66
C ALA A 436 -69.00 12.49 -16.20
N TYR A 437 -69.30 13.78 -15.96
CA TYR A 437 -69.45 14.35 -14.61
C TYR A 437 -70.69 13.84 -13.92
N ARG A 438 -70.58 13.38 -12.65
CA ARG A 438 -71.66 12.77 -11.92
C ARG A 438 -72.49 13.82 -11.18
N LEU A 439 -73.87 13.71 -11.20
CA LEU A 439 -74.79 14.65 -10.54
C LEU A 439 -74.43 14.86 -9.06
N GLY A 440 -74.00 13.85 -8.34
CA GLY A 440 -73.60 14.00 -6.92
C GLY A 440 -72.37 14.92 -6.70
N GLN A 441 -71.59 15.18 -7.73
CA GLN A 441 -70.47 16.09 -7.68
C GLN A 441 -70.81 17.58 -7.91
N LEU A 442 -72.08 17.89 -8.13
CA LEU A 442 -72.64 19.27 -8.18
C LEU A 442 -72.87 19.89 -6.81
N ALA A 443 -72.63 19.18 -5.72
CA ALA A 443 -72.75 19.74 -4.37
C ALA A 443 -71.75 20.83 -4.09
N GLY A 444 -72.05 21.86 -3.36
CA GLY A 444 -71.20 23.04 -3.15
C GLY A 444 -69.84 22.77 -2.60
N LEU A 445 -69.69 21.73 -1.74
CA LEU A 445 -68.36 21.25 -1.25
C LEU A 445 -67.46 20.68 -2.36
N GLU A 446 -68.04 20.07 -3.38
CA GLU A 446 -67.28 19.53 -4.49
C GLU A 446 -66.81 20.62 -5.47
N ILE A 447 -67.62 21.68 -5.62
CA ILE A 447 -67.28 22.89 -6.38
C ILE A 447 -66.05 23.58 -5.74
N GLU A 448 -66.07 23.73 -4.43
CA GLU A 448 -64.95 24.31 -3.68
C GLU A 448 -63.63 23.47 -3.86
N LYS A 449 -63.77 22.15 -3.87
CA LYS A 449 -62.62 21.27 -4.15
C LYS A 449 -62.03 21.49 -5.55
N ILE A 450 -62.88 21.67 -6.58
CA ILE A 450 -62.41 21.95 -7.95
C ILE A 450 -61.69 23.26 -8.01
N MET A 451 -62.22 24.30 -7.37
CA MET A 451 -61.59 25.64 -7.35
C MET A 451 -60.25 25.63 -6.60
N ASN A 452 -60.17 24.91 -5.49
CA ASN A 452 -58.92 24.72 -4.75
C ASN A 452 -57.90 23.91 -5.57
N GLU A 453 -58.31 22.80 -6.22
CA GLU A 453 -57.45 22.01 -7.10
C GLU A 453 -56.92 22.86 -8.28
N LEU A 454 -57.80 23.71 -8.87
CA LEU A 454 -57.40 24.60 -9.97
C LEU A 454 -56.33 25.61 -9.50
N HIS A 455 -56.55 26.22 -8.33
CA HIS A 455 -55.61 27.18 -7.75
C HIS A 455 -54.26 26.53 -7.47
N ASP A 456 -54.26 25.35 -6.81
CA ASP A 456 -53.04 24.57 -6.53
C ASP A 456 -52.25 24.18 -7.80
N LEU A 457 -52.98 23.86 -8.88
CA LEU A 457 -52.38 23.55 -10.17
C LEU A 457 -51.75 24.78 -10.82
N GLN A 458 -52.42 25.95 -10.75
CA GLN A 458 -51.89 27.20 -11.28
C GLN A 458 -50.62 27.62 -10.55
N GLU A 459 -50.55 27.44 -9.25
CA GLU A 459 -49.32 27.68 -8.50
C GLU A 459 -48.21 26.71 -8.91
N LYS A 460 -48.50 25.41 -9.08
CA LYS A 460 -47.55 24.41 -9.57
C LYS A 460 -47.06 24.71 -10.98
N ILE A 461 -47.95 25.13 -11.89
CA ILE A 461 -47.62 25.52 -13.26
C ILE A 461 -46.68 26.72 -13.27
N LYS A 462 -46.92 27.70 -12.41
CA LYS A 462 -46.05 28.85 -12.22
C LYS A 462 -44.68 28.43 -11.71
N ASP A 463 -44.60 27.55 -10.71
CA ASP A 463 -43.33 27.01 -10.17
C ASP A 463 -42.57 26.19 -11.23
N TYR A 464 -43.27 25.31 -12.00
CA TYR A 464 -42.63 24.55 -13.07
C TYR A 464 -42.06 25.44 -14.18
N ASN A 465 -42.75 26.52 -14.53
CA ASN A 465 -42.26 27.49 -15.50
C ASN A 465 -41.04 28.26 -14.94
N ASP A 466 -41.00 28.59 -13.65
CA ASP A 466 -39.87 29.22 -13.00
C ASP A 466 -38.65 28.28 -13.03
N ILE A 467 -38.84 27.01 -12.67
CA ILE A 467 -37.76 26.00 -12.72
C ILE A 467 -37.21 25.87 -14.13
N LEU A 468 -38.08 25.83 -15.17
CA LEU A 468 -37.65 25.69 -16.57
C LEU A 468 -36.94 26.92 -17.13
N SER A 469 -37.19 28.09 -16.60
CA SER A 469 -36.59 29.36 -17.04
C SER A 469 -35.37 29.78 -16.27
N ASN A 470 -35.08 29.13 -15.13
CA ASN A 470 -33.99 29.49 -14.21
C ASN A 470 -33.06 28.29 -13.92
N GLU A 471 -31.90 28.29 -14.55
CA GLU A 471 -30.87 27.23 -14.39
C GLU A 471 -30.44 27.06 -12.93
N TYR A 472 -30.38 28.16 -12.15
CA TYR A 472 -30.03 28.11 -10.75
C TYR A 472 -31.02 27.25 -9.92
N ARG A 473 -32.34 27.34 -10.24
CA ARG A 473 -33.36 26.51 -9.60
C ARG A 473 -33.14 25.02 -9.87
N VAL A 474 -32.75 24.68 -11.10
CA VAL A 474 -32.44 23.30 -11.49
C VAL A 474 -31.25 22.78 -10.69
N LEU A 475 -30.20 23.58 -10.56
CA LEU A 475 -28.99 23.21 -9.80
C LEU A 475 -29.29 23.04 -8.30
N GLU A 476 -30.13 23.88 -7.71
CA GLU A 476 -30.55 23.73 -6.30
C GLU A 476 -31.39 22.46 -6.08
N ILE A 477 -32.22 22.05 -7.04
CA ILE A 477 -32.94 20.78 -6.99
C ILE A 477 -31.96 19.61 -7.00
N ILE A 478 -30.92 19.66 -7.86
CA ILE A 478 -29.86 18.63 -7.90
C ILE A 478 -29.18 18.48 -6.53
N LYS A 479 -28.81 19.62 -5.92
CA LYS A 479 -28.15 19.62 -4.59
C LYS A 479 -29.06 19.02 -3.52
N THR A 480 -30.33 19.38 -3.53
CA THR A 480 -31.30 18.86 -2.58
C THR A 480 -31.51 17.35 -2.73
N GLU A 481 -31.78 16.89 -3.96
CA GLU A 481 -32.05 15.47 -4.23
C GLU A 481 -30.84 14.57 -3.93
N ILE A 482 -29.61 15.02 -4.26
CA ILE A 482 -28.42 14.22 -4.00
C ILE A 482 -28.10 14.12 -2.50
N ARG A 483 -28.31 15.20 -1.74
CA ARG A 483 -28.15 15.19 -0.28
C ARG A 483 -29.20 14.29 0.38
N GLU A 484 -30.46 14.35 -0.05
CA GLU A 484 -31.49 13.45 0.45
C GLU A 484 -31.13 11.96 0.24
N VAL A 485 -30.55 11.63 -0.91
CA VAL A 485 -30.10 10.26 -1.20
C VAL A 485 -28.88 9.92 -0.32
N ALA A 486 -27.93 10.84 -0.17
CA ALA A 486 -26.72 10.63 0.64
C ALA A 486 -27.07 10.50 2.14
N ASP A 487 -28.00 11.28 2.67
CA ASP A 487 -28.44 11.22 4.06
C ASP A 487 -29.18 9.91 4.36
N LYS A 488 -29.98 9.44 3.40
CA LYS A 488 -30.78 8.23 3.58
C LYS A 488 -30.00 6.93 3.40
N TYR A 489 -29.04 6.88 2.50
CA TYR A 489 -28.34 5.64 2.10
C TYR A 489 -26.83 5.69 2.35
N GLY A 490 -26.25 6.86 2.59
CA GLY A 490 -24.81 7.02 2.84
C GLY A 490 -24.45 6.59 4.26
N ASP A 491 -23.34 5.87 4.34
CA ASP A 491 -22.70 5.45 5.58
C ASP A 491 -21.32 6.11 5.76
N GLU A 492 -20.63 5.80 6.84
CA GLU A 492 -19.28 6.29 7.08
C GLU A 492 -18.27 5.62 6.14
N ARG A 493 -17.14 6.29 5.95
CA ARG A 493 -16.01 5.75 5.16
C ARG A 493 -15.53 4.44 5.78
N ARG A 494 -15.35 3.42 4.94
CA ARG A 494 -14.83 2.11 5.32
C ARG A 494 -13.32 2.03 5.17
N THR A 495 -12.78 2.53 4.06
CA THR A 495 -11.35 2.44 3.74
C THR A 495 -10.59 3.59 4.38
N GLU A 496 -9.58 3.28 5.17
CA GLU A 496 -8.65 4.26 5.74
C GLU A 496 -7.65 4.76 4.69
N ILE A 497 -7.25 6.03 4.76
CA ILE A 497 -6.19 6.59 3.91
C ILE A 497 -5.02 6.99 4.82
N SER A 498 -3.92 6.26 4.72
CA SER A 498 -2.70 6.51 5.48
C SER A 498 -1.81 7.54 4.79
N ALA A 499 -1.15 8.39 5.56
CA ALA A 499 -0.11 9.28 5.05
C ALA A 499 1.18 8.53 4.63
N PHE A 500 1.39 7.32 5.17
CA PHE A 500 2.52 6.46 4.83
C PHE A 500 2.35 5.86 3.42
N THR A 501 3.42 5.89 2.61
CA THR A 501 3.36 5.49 1.19
C THR A 501 3.31 3.98 0.96
N GLY A 502 3.59 3.19 1.99
CA GLY A 502 3.50 1.72 1.93
C GLY A 502 4.64 1.01 1.20
N ASP A 503 5.67 1.75 0.78
CA ASP A 503 6.87 1.13 0.22
C ASP A 503 7.63 0.43 1.35
N VAL A 504 7.67 -0.90 1.31
CA VAL A 504 8.48 -1.73 2.18
C VAL A 504 9.83 -1.88 1.49
N GLU A 505 10.85 -1.18 2.00
CA GLU A 505 12.22 -1.34 1.51
C GLU A 505 12.76 -2.71 1.93
N ASP A 506 13.77 -3.23 1.22
CA ASP A 506 14.42 -4.50 1.59
C ASP A 506 15.01 -4.43 3.00
N GLU A 507 15.37 -3.24 3.45
CA GLU A 507 15.90 -2.96 4.78
C GLU A 507 14.86 -3.21 5.89
N ASP A 508 13.56 -2.89 5.65
CA ASP A 508 12.47 -3.11 6.61
C ASP A 508 12.13 -4.58 6.86
N LEU A 509 12.69 -5.47 6.06
CA LEU A 509 12.52 -6.93 6.18
C LEU A 509 13.58 -7.58 7.07
N ILE A 510 14.58 -6.82 7.51
CA ILE A 510 15.72 -7.30 8.26
C ILE A 510 15.58 -6.85 9.72
N PRO A 511 15.70 -7.75 10.71
CA PRO A 511 15.64 -7.36 12.11
C PRO A 511 16.78 -6.40 12.45
N VAL A 512 16.48 -5.41 13.30
CA VAL A 512 17.48 -4.53 13.89
C VAL A 512 18.10 -5.28 15.07
N GLU A 513 19.36 -5.70 14.94
CA GLU A 513 20.09 -6.47 15.95
C GLU A 513 21.51 -5.94 16.09
N ASP A 514 22.03 -5.96 17.31
CA ASP A 514 23.44 -5.66 17.56
C ASP A 514 24.30 -6.86 17.19
N CYS A 515 25.34 -6.60 16.45
CA CYS A 515 26.24 -7.63 15.97
C CYS A 515 27.70 -7.22 16.05
N ILE A 516 28.57 -8.22 16.11
CA ILE A 516 30.02 -8.07 16.06
C ILE A 516 30.48 -8.39 14.64
N LEU A 517 31.13 -7.42 14.00
CA LEU A 517 31.81 -7.63 12.74
C LEU A 517 33.27 -7.99 12.99
N THR A 518 33.73 -9.03 12.33
CA THR A 518 35.12 -9.45 12.37
C THR A 518 35.73 -9.51 10.98
N LEU A 519 36.87 -8.84 10.78
CA LEU A 519 37.66 -8.88 9.53
C LEU A 519 38.99 -9.50 9.82
N THR A 520 39.44 -10.46 8.99
CA THR A 520 40.76 -11.07 9.09
C THR A 520 41.78 -10.36 8.22
N GLU A 521 43.09 -10.63 8.48
CA GLU A 521 44.19 -10.08 7.69
C GLU A 521 44.15 -10.51 6.22
N LYS A 522 43.69 -11.74 5.96
CA LYS A 522 43.49 -12.28 4.60
C LYS A 522 42.17 -11.82 3.93
N GLY A 523 41.44 -10.92 4.57
CA GLY A 523 40.23 -10.30 4.01
C GLY A 523 38.96 -11.15 4.12
N TYR A 524 38.84 -12.03 5.12
CA TYR A 524 37.57 -12.71 5.42
C TYR A 524 36.80 -11.89 6.41
N ILE A 525 35.50 -11.67 6.12
CA ILE A 525 34.58 -10.90 6.93
C ILE A 525 33.40 -11.77 7.38
N LYS A 526 32.94 -11.57 8.58
CA LYS A 526 31.74 -12.21 9.13
C LYS A 526 31.02 -11.31 10.11
N ARG A 527 29.73 -11.57 10.28
CA ARG A 527 28.86 -10.98 11.27
C ARG A 527 28.47 -12.06 12.29
N GLN A 528 28.37 -11.70 13.54
CA GLN A 528 27.96 -12.58 14.64
C GLN A 528 27.12 -11.78 15.64
N THR A 529 26.19 -12.44 16.34
CA THR A 529 25.44 -11.83 17.44
C THR A 529 26.38 -11.58 18.63
N VAL A 530 26.10 -10.54 19.42
CA VAL A 530 26.95 -10.14 20.57
C VAL A 530 27.06 -11.25 21.62
N ASP A 531 26.03 -12.07 21.79
CA ASP A 531 25.96 -13.18 22.76
C ASP A 531 26.90 -14.36 22.49
N THR A 532 27.55 -14.36 21.32
CA THR A 532 28.46 -15.45 20.92
C THR A 532 29.73 -15.52 21.80
N TYR A 533 30.12 -14.43 22.50
CA TYR A 533 31.32 -14.36 23.31
C TYR A 533 31.01 -14.11 24.77
N LYS A 534 31.11 -15.15 25.64
CA LYS A 534 30.93 -15.01 27.09
C LYS A 534 32.14 -14.31 27.76
N ALA A 535 31.87 -13.43 28.72
CA ALA A 535 32.91 -12.72 29.48
C ALA A 535 33.78 -13.67 30.32
N GLN A 536 35.11 -13.41 30.41
CA GLN A 536 36.08 -14.18 31.19
C GLN A 536 36.93 -13.22 32.07
N ASN A 537 37.41 -13.71 33.22
CA ASN A 537 38.29 -12.93 34.04
C ASN A 537 39.66 -12.69 33.39
N ARG A 538 40.33 -11.59 33.74
CA ARG A 538 41.67 -11.22 33.27
C ARG A 538 42.68 -12.38 33.51
N GLY A 539 43.60 -12.58 32.54
CA GLY A 539 44.63 -13.61 32.62
C GLY A 539 44.14 -15.03 32.31
N GLY A 540 42.90 -15.20 31.85
CA GLY A 540 42.33 -16.47 31.39
C GLY A 540 43.02 -16.99 30.13
N LYS A 541 42.80 -18.27 29.79
CA LYS A 541 43.37 -18.91 28.60
C LYS A 541 42.65 -18.58 27.28
N GLY A 542 41.49 -17.93 27.36
CA GLY A 542 40.65 -17.60 26.20
C GLY A 542 39.94 -18.82 25.58
N ILE A 543 39.11 -18.56 24.60
CA ILE A 543 38.40 -19.57 23.80
C ILE A 543 38.76 -19.43 22.32
N MET A 544 38.70 -20.52 21.57
CA MET A 544 39.00 -20.49 20.15
C MET A 544 37.92 -19.71 19.40
N GLY A 545 38.28 -18.55 18.85
CA GLY A 545 37.37 -17.68 18.10
C GLY A 545 37.26 -18.00 16.60
N MET A 546 38.30 -18.71 16.05
CA MET A 546 38.30 -19.18 14.65
C MET A 546 39.05 -20.52 14.54
N SER A 547 38.64 -21.40 13.64
CA SER A 547 39.33 -22.65 13.38
C SER A 547 40.59 -22.38 12.59
N ARG A 548 41.71 -22.92 13.05
CA ARG A 548 43.05 -22.81 12.43
C ARG A 548 43.13 -23.67 11.14
N ARG A 549 42.96 -23.06 10.01
CA ARG A 549 43.49 -23.55 8.72
C ARG A 549 44.24 -22.41 8.08
N GLU A 550 45.57 -22.45 8.08
CA GLU A 550 46.49 -21.47 7.48
C GLU A 550 46.45 -20.07 8.15
N GLU A 551 47.45 -19.70 8.87
CA GLU A 551 47.96 -18.35 9.29
C GLU A 551 47.12 -17.12 8.96
N ASP A 552 45.82 -17.12 9.33
CA ASP A 552 44.92 -15.97 9.15
C ASP A 552 44.48 -15.45 10.52
N VAL A 553 44.64 -14.16 10.78
CA VAL A 553 44.43 -13.50 12.08
C VAL A 553 43.34 -12.45 11.95
N ALA A 554 42.48 -12.33 12.98
CA ALA A 554 41.51 -11.25 13.04
C ALA A 554 42.27 -9.90 13.15
N LYS A 555 41.93 -8.97 12.25
CA LYS A 555 42.55 -7.65 12.14
C LYS A 555 41.69 -6.55 12.75
N ASN A 556 40.41 -6.55 12.46
CA ASN A 556 39.46 -5.56 12.97
C ASN A 556 38.23 -6.27 13.56
N MET A 557 37.75 -5.77 14.68
CA MET A 557 36.53 -6.22 15.32
C MET A 557 35.84 -5.00 15.96
N PHE A 558 34.54 -4.85 15.73
CA PHE A 558 33.73 -3.81 16.37
C PHE A 558 32.25 -4.18 16.38
N THR A 559 31.48 -3.53 17.25
CA THR A 559 30.02 -3.68 17.31
C THR A 559 29.31 -2.68 16.43
N CYS A 560 28.25 -3.13 15.75
CA CYS A 560 27.36 -2.30 14.97
C CYS A 560 25.95 -2.88 14.96
N SER A 561 24.95 -2.06 14.64
CA SER A 561 23.63 -2.57 14.28
C SER A 561 23.63 -3.14 12.85
N THR A 562 22.72 -4.09 12.60
CA THR A 562 22.48 -4.61 11.23
C THR A 562 22.16 -3.51 10.22
N HIS A 563 21.58 -2.38 10.67
CA HIS A 563 21.17 -1.26 9.81
C HIS A 563 22.20 -0.14 9.68
N ASP A 564 23.30 -0.20 10.43
CA ASP A 564 24.36 0.80 10.34
C ASP A 564 25.05 0.79 8.97
N GLU A 565 25.45 1.97 8.49
CA GLU A 565 26.32 2.10 7.33
C GLU A 565 27.77 1.83 7.71
N ILE A 566 28.41 0.90 7.02
CA ILE A 566 29.80 0.52 7.22
C ILE A 566 30.63 1.05 6.06
N LEU A 567 31.51 2.00 6.35
CA LEU A 567 32.53 2.48 5.42
C LEU A 567 33.75 1.56 5.51
N ILE A 568 34.13 0.98 4.40
CA ILE A 568 35.24 0.01 4.30
C ILE A 568 36.37 0.64 3.51
N PHE A 569 37.53 0.82 4.15
CA PHE A 569 38.69 1.47 3.59
C PHE A 569 39.75 0.46 3.21
N THR A 570 40.48 0.72 2.11
CA THR A 570 41.54 -0.17 1.61
C THR A 570 42.90 0.44 1.78
N ASN A 571 43.96 -0.43 1.75
CA ASN A 571 45.36 -0.01 1.78
C ASN A 571 45.72 0.95 0.65
N LYS A 572 44.99 0.91 -0.47
CA LYS A 572 45.18 1.83 -1.60
C LYS A 572 44.45 3.18 -1.42
N GLY A 573 43.84 3.42 -0.27
CA GLY A 573 43.13 4.66 0.03
C GLY A 573 41.79 4.81 -0.68
N LYS A 574 41.14 3.73 -1.09
CA LYS A 574 39.74 3.72 -1.57
C LYS A 574 38.77 3.44 -0.41
N VAL A 575 37.53 3.87 -0.58
CA VAL A 575 36.45 3.59 0.34
C VAL A 575 35.24 2.99 -0.39
N PHE A 576 34.61 2.00 0.22
CA PHE A 576 33.39 1.32 -0.17
C PHE A 576 32.34 1.48 0.94
N LYS A 577 31.07 1.26 0.64
CA LYS A 577 29.98 1.33 1.61
C LYS A 577 29.14 0.05 1.55
N LEU A 578 28.84 -0.54 2.71
CA LEU A 578 27.91 -1.63 2.90
C LEU A 578 27.02 -1.32 4.11
N LYS A 579 25.84 -1.94 4.16
CA LYS A 579 25.02 -2.02 5.36
C LYS A 579 25.45 -3.24 6.19
N GLY A 580 25.31 -3.17 7.53
CA GLY A 580 25.68 -4.27 8.42
C GLY A 580 25.05 -5.61 8.03
N TYR A 581 23.76 -5.61 7.65
CA TYR A 581 23.05 -6.82 7.21
C TYR A 581 23.55 -7.43 5.90
N GLN A 582 24.25 -6.69 5.06
CA GLN A 582 24.83 -7.21 3.82
C GLN A 582 26.05 -8.10 4.08
N ILE A 583 26.60 -8.05 5.28
CA ILE A 583 27.70 -8.90 5.72
C ILE A 583 27.11 -10.23 6.24
N PRO A 584 27.50 -11.38 5.66
CA PRO A 584 26.93 -12.68 6.01
C PRO A 584 27.15 -13.04 7.47
N GLU A 585 26.11 -13.59 8.09
CA GLU A 585 26.18 -14.19 9.40
C GLU A 585 26.95 -15.52 9.33
N ALA A 586 27.79 -15.79 10.33
CA ALA A 586 28.59 -17.01 10.37
C ALA A 586 28.88 -17.43 11.81
N SER A 587 28.99 -18.75 12.03
CA SER A 587 29.28 -19.29 13.35
C SER A 587 30.65 -18.84 13.89
N ARG A 588 30.85 -18.95 15.20
CA ARG A 588 32.08 -18.54 15.89
C ARG A 588 33.35 -19.11 15.25
N THR A 589 33.35 -20.38 14.92
CA THR A 589 34.51 -21.10 14.35
C THR A 589 34.63 -21.01 12.82
N SER A 590 33.61 -20.45 12.16
CA SER A 590 33.61 -20.27 10.70
C SER A 590 34.60 -19.18 10.27
N LYS A 591 35.20 -19.35 9.09
CA LYS A 591 36.15 -18.41 8.47
C LYS A 591 35.43 -17.13 7.98
N GLY A 592 34.12 -17.20 7.70
CA GLY A 592 33.38 -16.13 7.07
C GLY A 592 33.53 -16.10 5.55
N MET A 593 33.08 -14.99 4.92
CA MET A 593 33.13 -14.77 3.48
C MET A 593 34.33 -13.88 3.11
N ASN A 594 34.98 -14.14 1.99
CA ASN A 594 36.02 -13.23 1.50
C ASN A 594 35.38 -11.92 1.02
N VAL A 595 35.90 -10.80 1.46
CA VAL A 595 35.40 -9.45 1.16
C VAL A 595 35.41 -9.13 -0.36
N ILE A 596 36.22 -9.81 -1.15
CA ILE A 596 36.21 -9.71 -2.62
C ILE A 596 34.86 -10.12 -3.22
N ASN A 597 34.13 -11.01 -2.55
CA ASN A 597 32.78 -11.42 -2.98
C ASN A 597 31.70 -10.37 -2.69
N LEU A 598 31.98 -9.45 -1.79
CA LEU A 598 31.05 -8.36 -1.41
C LEU A 598 31.42 -7.03 -2.08
N LEU A 599 32.73 -6.77 -2.30
CA LEU A 599 33.24 -5.52 -2.81
C LEU A 599 34.04 -5.74 -4.10
N GLN A 600 33.93 -4.80 -5.03
CA GLN A 600 34.73 -4.82 -6.27
C GLN A 600 36.14 -4.25 -6.01
N ILE A 601 36.96 -4.98 -5.28
CA ILE A 601 38.34 -4.62 -4.98
C ILE A 601 39.32 -5.25 -5.98
N GLU A 602 40.48 -4.61 -6.18
CA GLU A 602 41.53 -5.07 -7.09
C GLU A 602 42.36 -6.22 -6.47
N GLN A 603 43.09 -6.97 -7.27
CA GLN A 603 43.80 -8.18 -6.83
C GLN A 603 44.80 -7.92 -5.70
N ASP A 604 45.47 -6.73 -5.69
CA ASP A 604 46.46 -6.31 -4.69
C ASP A 604 45.91 -5.34 -3.65
N GLU A 605 44.56 -5.19 -3.60
CA GLU A 605 43.87 -4.30 -2.69
C GLU A 605 43.31 -5.09 -1.51
N ARG A 606 43.59 -4.63 -0.28
CA ARG A 606 43.12 -5.27 0.95
C ARG A 606 42.43 -4.26 1.84
N VAL A 607 41.44 -4.71 2.59
CA VAL A 607 40.73 -3.88 3.58
C VAL A 607 41.65 -3.62 4.77
N THR A 608 41.79 -2.36 5.17
CA THR A 608 42.64 -1.92 6.28
C THR A 608 41.89 -1.31 7.44
N ALA A 609 40.77 -0.64 7.21
CA ALA A 609 39.93 -0.07 8.26
C ALA A 609 38.46 -0.21 7.89
N MET A 610 37.62 -0.31 8.91
CA MET A 610 36.17 -0.26 8.81
C MET A 610 35.65 0.72 9.85
N VAL A 611 34.68 1.55 9.46
CA VAL A 611 34.06 2.56 10.31
C VAL A 611 32.55 2.45 10.21
N LYS A 612 31.87 2.32 11.34
CA LYS A 612 30.41 2.44 11.37
C LYS A 612 29.99 3.90 11.32
N VAL A 613 28.99 4.22 10.53
CA VAL A 613 28.32 5.52 10.51
C VAL A 613 26.90 5.31 11.03
N PRO A 614 26.59 5.66 12.28
CA PRO A 614 25.23 5.60 12.80
C PRO A 614 24.30 6.51 12.02
N LYS A 615 23.02 6.15 11.92
CA LYS A 615 22.02 6.87 11.13
C LYS A 615 21.82 8.33 11.62
N ASP A 616 22.00 8.57 12.93
CA ASP A 616 21.84 9.87 13.61
C ASP A 616 23.18 10.42 14.13
N SER A 617 24.28 10.22 13.37
CA SER A 617 25.62 10.62 13.79
C SER A 617 25.77 12.15 13.81
N GLU A 618 26.20 12.70 14.95
CA GLU A 618 26.63 14.10 15.09
C GLU A 618 28.05 14.35 14.52
N SER A 619 28.72 13.31 14.08
CA SER A 619 30.07 13.38 13.52
C SER A 619 30.06 14.01 12.14
N GLU A 620 30.86 15.02 11.91
CA GLU A 620 30.92 15.77 10.64
C GLU A 620 32.14 15.40 9.79
N TYR A 621 33.17 14.78 10.39
CA TYR A 621 34.45 14.56 9.74
C TYR A 621 34.95 13.13 9.87
N LEU A 622 35.73 12.71 8.87
CA LEU A 622 36.56 11.51 8.89
C LEU A 622 38.04 11.88 9.02
N CYS A 623 38.66 11.40 10.08
CA CYS A 623 40.08 11.50 10.31
C CYS A 623 40.75 10.19 9.90
N MET A 624 41.75 10.24 9.00
CA MET A 624 42.45 9.11 8.41
C MET A 624 43.93 9.17 8.75
N VAL A 625 44.52 8.06 9.19
CA VAL A 625 45.94 8.00 9.56
C VAL A 625 46.63 6.87 8.80
N THR A 626 47.79 7.18 8.21
CA THR A 626 48.59 6.19 7.48
C THR A 626 49.69 5.56 8.35
N ARG A 627 50.19 4.41 7.91
CA ARG A 627 51.27 3.71 8.60
C ARG A 627 52.55 4.55 8.77
N LYS A 628 52.88 5.42 7.81
CA LYS A 628 54.04 6.37 7.87
C LYS A 628 53.71 7.67 8.60
N GLY A 629 52.58 7.76 9.32
CA GLY A 629 52.28 8.89 10.19
C GLY A 629 51.76 10.13 9.48
N ILE A 630 51.09 9.98 8.34
CA ILE A 630 50.34 11.04 7.68
C ILE A 630 48.90 11.04 8.22
N ILE A 631 48.34 12.21 8.51
CA ILE A 631 46.95 12.38 8.93
C ILE A 631 46.20 13.27 7.95
N LYS A 632 44.93 12.96 7.76
CA LYS A 632 44.01 13.73 6.93
C LYS A 632 42.64 13.84 7.57
N ARG A 633 42.00 15.03 7.54
CA ARG A 633 40.62 15.27 7.91
C ARG A 633 39.81 15.69 6.70
N THR A 634 38.64 15.06 6.51
CA THR A 634 37.74 15.32 5.37
C THR A 634 36.29 15.34 5.88
N ALA A 635 35.43 16.22 5.33
CA ALA A 635 34.02 16.24 5.69
C ALA A 635 33.32 14.94 5.30
N LEU A 636 32.50 14.37 6.19
CA LEU A 636 31.78 13.11 6.00
C LEU A 636 30.83 13.19 4.79
N SER A 637 30.21 14.35 4.53
CA SER A 637 29.32 14.59 3.39
C SER A 637 29.97 14.33 2.01
N GLN A 638 31.30 14.31 1.92
CA GLN A 638 31.97 13.93 0.66
C GLN A 638 31.92 12.43 0.37
N TYR A 639 31.35 11.61 1.28
CA TYR A 639 31.21 10.17 1.19
C TYR A 639 29.74 9.69 1.13
N ASP A 640 28.77 10.59 0.98
CA ASP A 640 27.33 10.24 0.89
C ASP A 640 27.03 9.35 -0.32
N HIS A 641 27.70 9.63 -1.45
CA HIS A 641 27.51 8.92 -2.71
C HIS A 641 28.75 8.09 -3.11
N ILE A 642 28.84 6.87 -2.58
CA ILE A 642 29.89 5.90 -2.93
C ILE A 642 29.37 4.95 -4.00
N ARG A 643 30.08 4.85 -5.12
CA ARG A 643 29.75 3.88 -6.18
C ARG A 643 30.15 2.46 -5.77
N LYS A 644 29.51 1.44 -6.36
CA LYS A 644 29.86 0.02 -6.10
C LYS A 644 31.34 -0.30 -6.37
N THR A 645 32.00 0.44 -7.25
CA THR A 645 33.47 0.32 -7.56
C THR A 645 34.34 1.05 -6.56
N GLY A 646 33.77 1.63 -5.49
CA GLY A 646 34.50 2.47 -4.54
C GLY A 646 34.82 3.85 -5.09
N ILE A 647 35.31 4.73 -4.20
CA ILE A 647 35.84 6.05 -4.52
C ILE A 647 37.17 6.29 -3.79
N ILE A 648 38.04 7.18 -4.28
CA ILE A 648 39.29 7.53 -3.61
C ILE A 648 38.98 8.32 -2.34
N ALA A 649 39.47 7.88 -1.18
CA ALA A 649 39.35 8.53 0.10
C ALA A 649 40.62 9.36 0.45
N ILE A 650 41.79 8.90 0.11
CA ILE A 650 43.06 9.57 0.33
C ILE A 650 44.06 9.18 -0.77
N ASN A 651 44.90 10.10 -1.22
CA ASN A 651 46.08 9.78 -2.03
C ASN A 651 47.24 9.43 -1.13
N LEU A 652 47.87 8.29 -1.36
CA LEU A 652 48.98 7.77 -0.56
C LEU A 652 50.34 8.01 -1.24
N ASP A 653 51.39 8.14 -0.41
CA ASP A 653 52.75 8.13 -0.89
C ASP A 653 53.19 6.69 -1.28
N GLU A 654 54.20 6.57 -2.06
CA GLU A 654 54.78 5.27 -2.46
C GLU A 654 55.21 4.46 -1.22
N GLY A 655 54.68 3.24 -1.13
CA GLY A 655 54.92 2.33 0.00
C GLY A 655 54.30 2.76 1.33
N ASP A 656 53.34 3.66 1.35
CA ASP A 656 52.48 3.97 2.52
C ASP A 656 51.13 3.27 2.41
N GLU A 657 50.44 3.05 3.53
CA GLU A 657 49.15 2.39 3.61
C GLU A 657 48.23 3.19 4.52
N LEU A 658 46.96 3.31 4.15
CA LEU A 658 45.91 3.78 5.04
C LEU A 658 45.58 2.68 6.06
N CYS A 659 45.69 2.97 7.36
CA CYS A 659 45.52 1.96 8.42
C CYS A 659 44.36 2.27 9.38
N TRP A 660 44.13 3.52 9.74
CA TRP A 660 43.13 3.95 10.72
C TRP A 660 42.25 5.04 10.17
N VAL A 661 40.96 4.92 10.45
CA VAL A 661 39.96 5.92 10.10
C VAL A 661 38.94 5.99 11.24
N GLU A 662 38.68 7.21 11.72
CA GLU A 662 37.72 7.47 12.79
C GLU A 662 36.82 8.65 12.45
N LEU A 663 35.60 8.61 13.00
CA LEU A 663 34.66 9.74 12.95
C LEU A 663 34.98 10.77 14.04
N THR A 664 34.89 12.04 13.69
CA THR A 664 35.15 13.15 14.62
C THR A 664 34.18 14.31 14.40
N ASP A 665 34.07 15.19 15.42
CA ASP A 665 33.20 16.40 15.41
C ASP A 665 33.96 17.70 15.07
N GLY A 666 35.29 17.67 14.89
CA GLY A 666 36.11 18.81 14.53
C GLY A 666 36.84 19.48 15.69
N GLU A 667 36.52 19.16 16.94
CA GLU A 667 37.05 19.84 18.15
C GLU A 667 37.88 18.88 19.04
N ARG A 668 38.04 17.65 18.71
CA ARG A 668 38.66 16.60 19.53
C ARG A 668 40.18 16.74 19.61
N LYS A 669 40.76 16.10 20.62
CA LYS A 669 42.22 15.81 20.68
C LYS A 669 42.47 14.45 20.06
N LEU A 670 43.51 14.39 19.22
CA LEU A 670 43.90 13.18 18.49
C LEU A 670 45.20 12.66 19.03
N ILE A 671 45.29 11.33 19.22
CA ILE A 671 46.50 10.65 19.69
C ILE A 671 46.92 9.64 18.64
N VAL A 672 48.17 9.70 18.23
CA VAL A 672 48.84 8.73 17.35
C VAL A 672 49.97 8.07 18.12
N ALA A 673 50.01 6.74 18.15
CA ALA A 673 51.05 5.98 18.85
C ALA A 673 51.83 5.08 17.90
N THR A 674 53.13 4.85 18.22
CA THR A 674 54.05 4.05 17.41
C THR A 674 54.39 2.72 18.06
N HIS A 675 54.91 1.79 17.23
CA HIS A 675 55.34 0.47 17.64
C HIS A 675 56.48 0.55 18.68
N ASP A 676 57.38 1.53 18.54
CA ASP A 676 58.48 1.72 19.45
C ASP A 676 58.10 2.47 20.73
N GLY A 677 56.79 2.67 20.95
CA GLY A 677 56.24 3.15 22.20
C GLY A 677 56.21 4.67 22.36
N MET A 678 56.36 5.42 21.27
CA MET A 678 56.15 6.88 21.27
C MET A 678 54.68 7.21 21.03
N SER A 679 54.23 8.40 21.45
CA SER A 679 52.92 8.94 21.11
C SER A 679 52.94 10.44 21.00
N ILE A 680 52.04 10.98 20.17
CA ILE A 680 51.82 12.42 20.05
C ILE A 680 50.33 12.73 20.20
N CYS A 681 50.02 13.75 20.98
CA CYS A 681 48.69 14.27 21.14
C CYS A 681 48.62 15.70 20.60
N PHE A 682 47.65 16.00 19.72
CA PHE A 682 47.43 17.31 19.15
C PHE A 682 45.98 17.61 18.94
N LYS A 683 45.61 18.89 18.70
CA LYS A 683 44.21 19.23 18.43
C LYS A 683 43.80 18.79 17.03
N GLU A 684 42.59 18.34 16.86
CA GLU A 684 42.04 17.98 15.56
C GLU A 684 42.12 19.13 14.55
N SER A 685 41.91 20.37 14.99
CA SER A 685 42.03 21.58 14.18
C SER A 685 43.43 21.75 13.53
N ASP A 686 44.49 21.18 14.12
CA ASP A 686 45.83 21.19 13.53
C ASP A 686 45.94 20.30 12.25
N ALA A 687 45.05 19.31 12.11
CA ALA A 687 44.82 18.57 10.87
C ALA A 687 43.77 19.34 10.03
N ARG A 688 44.26 20.23 9.14
CA ARG A 688 43.38 21.09 8.32
C ARG A 688 42.39 20.25 7.52
N LEU A 689 41.15 20.78 7.38
CA LEU A 689 40.14 20.20 6.52
C LEU A 689 40.56 20.29 5.04
N ILE A 690 40.61 19.15 4.36
CA ILE A 690 41.04 19.04 2.94
C ILE A 690 40.14 18.08 2.17
N GLY A 691 40.10 18.30 0.86
CA GLY A 691 39.28 17.53 -0.05
C GLY A 691 39.64 16.04 -0.11
N ARG A 692 38.69 15.21 -0.51
CA ARG A 692 38.73 13.75 -0.53
C ARG A 692 39.99 13.15 -1.22
N THR A 693 40.42 13.68 -2.32
CA THR A 693 41.60 13.19 -3.11
C THR A 693 42.93 13.76 -2.68
N ALA A 694 43.02 14.50 -1.56
CA ALA A 694 44.30 15.04 -1.08
C ALA A 694 45.11 13.99 -0.31
N ARG A 695 46.42 14.23 -0.19
CA ARG A 695 47.41 13.35 0.48
C ARG A 695 47.28 13.39 2.03
N GLY A 696 47.10 14.54 2.62
CA GLY A 696 47.18 14.74 4.07
C GLY A 696 48.40 15.53 4.52
N VAL A 697 48.62 15.57 5.84
CA VAL A 697 49.74 16.28 6.50
C VAL A 697 50.43 15.35 7.51
N LYS A 698 51.70 15.61 7.86
CA LYS A 698 52.42 14.80 8.83
C LYS A 698 51.83 14.95 10.21
N ALA A 699 51.51 13.83 10.87
CA ALA A 699 50.99 13.75 12.26
C ALA A 699 52.17 13.63 13.26
N ILE A 700 53.05 12.64 13.07
CA ILE A 700 54.16 12.32 13.95
C ILE A 700 55.45 12.17 13.10
N GLN A 701 56.61 12.48 13.70
CA GLN A 701 57.89 12.17 13.14
C GLN A 701 58.35 10.80 13.64
N LEU A 702 58.47 9.84 12.77
CA LEU A 702 58.96 8.48 13.06
C LEU A 702 60.45 8.40 12.98
N ASP A 703 61.08 7.58 13.84
CA ASP A 703 62.45 7.16 13.74
C ASP A 703 62.60 6.04 12.68
N GLU A 704 63.83 5.73 12.27
CA GLU A 704 64.09 4.72 11.23
C GLU A 704 63.58 3.32 11.65
N GLY A 705 62.71 2.69 10.87
CA GLY A 705 62.14 1.39 11.16
C GLY A 705 60.88 1.41 12.04
N ASP A 706 60.53 2.58 12.67
CA ASP A 706 59.28 2.71 13.47
C ASP A 706 58.05 2.98 12.56
N TYR A 707 56.88 2.63 13.02
CA TYR A 707 55.62 2.84 12.34
C TYR A 707 54.43 3.08 13.31
N VAL A 708 53.38 3.68 12.83
CA VAL A 708 52.17 3.88 13.60
C VAL A 708 51.47 2.54 13.87
N VAL A 709 51.04 2.30 15.11
CA VAL A 709 50.29 1.10 15.55
C VAL A 709 48.92 1.42 16.04
N GLY A 710 48.56 2.68 16.20
CA GLY A 710 47.21 3.03 16.63
C GLY A 710 46.95 4.53 16.53
N PHE A 711 45.66 4.84 16.38
CA PHE A 711 45.09 6.17 16.33
C PHE A 711 43.88 6.17 17.24
N ALA A 712 43.77 7.18 18.10
CA ALA A 712 42.64 7.32 19.04
C ALA A 712 42.17 8.77 19.08
N VAL A 713 40.83 8.95 19.14
CA VAL A 713 40.15 10.22 19.39
C VAL A 713 39.88 10.32 20.87
N ALA A 714 40.36 11.38 21.52
CA ALA A 714 40.11 11.60 22.92
C ALA A 714 38.65 12.11 23.13
N VAL A 715 37.85 11.33 23.81
CA VAL A 715 36.49 11.66 24.23
C VAL A 715 36.48 11.80 25.74
N ASP A 716 35.69 12.70 26.28
CA ASP A 716 35.53 12.90 27.72
C ASP A 716 35.07 11.60 28.39
N ASP A 717 35.48 11.36 29.61
CA ASP A 717 35.24 10.13 30.40
C ASP A 717 35.88 8.82 29.86
N MET A 718 36.58 8.84 28.73
CA MET A 718 37.35 7.70 28.23
C MET A 718 38.81 7.73 28.73
N GLN A 719 39.43 6.56 28.68
CA GLN A 719 40.86 6.37 28.92
C GLN A 719 41.51 5.70 27.74
N LEU A 720 42.80 5.95 27.52
CA LEU A 720 43.58 5.28 26.50
C LEU A 720 44.09 3.91 26.99
N LEU A 721 43.52 2.84 26.45
CA LEU A 721 44.07 1.49 26.63
C LEU A 721 45.28 1.32 25.70
N THR A 722 46.41 0.89 26.27
CA THR A 722 47.60 0.48 25.53
C THR A 722 47.91 -0.94 25.86
N VAL A 723 48.05 -1.81 24.84
CA VAL A 723 48.41 -3.22 24.98
C VAL A 723 49.70 -3.51 24.21
N THR A 724 50.59 -4.30 24.84
CA THR A 724 51.85 -4.75 24.18
C THR A 724 51.66 -6.14 23.52
N GLU A 725 52.54 -6.45 22.55
CA GLU A 725 52.59 -7.76 21.88
C GLU A 725 52.71 -8.95 22.92
N THR A 726 53.30 -8.70 24.07
CA THR A 726 53.50 -9.72 25.10
C THR A 726 52.32 -9.89 26.08
N GLY A 727 51.21 -9.17 25.81
CA GLY A 727 49.98 -9.26 26.59
C GLY A 727 49.89 -8.45 27.87
N TYR A 728 50.80 -7.47 28.06
CA TYR A 728 50.67 -6.48 29.12
C TYR A 728 49.81 -5.31 28.61
N GLY A 729 48.95 -4.80 29.47
CA GLY A 729 48.07 -3.68 29.14
C GLY A 729 47.81 -2.76 30.34
N ARG A 730 47.47 -1.52 30.06
CA ARG A 730 47.03 -0.51 31.02
C ARG A 730 46.08 0.49 30.39
N ARG A 731 45.27 1.08 31.21
CA ARG A 731 44.50 2.30 30.88
C ARG A 731 45.27 3.51 31.38
N SER A 732 45.27 4.62 30.67
CA SER A 732 45.83 5.91 31.07
C SER A 732 44.87 7.01 30.72
N LYS A 733 44.76 8.03 31.57
CA LYS A 733 43.90 9.19 31.27
C LYS A 733 44.44 9.95 30.06
N PHE A 734 43.58 10.51 29.26
CA PHE A 734 43.95 11.35 28.12
C PHE A 734 44.70 12.61 28.54
N GLU A 735 44.51 13.09 29.74
CA GLU A 735 45.19 14.25 30.35
C GLU A 735 46.69 13.99 30.55
N ASP A 736 47.15 12.73 30.70
CA ASP A 736 48.55 12.35 30.82
C ASP A 736 49.32 12.60 29.53
N TYR A 737 48.63 12.85 28.44
CA TYR A 737 49.19 13.09 27.10
C TYR A 737 49.09 14.57 26.78
N ARG A 738 50.16 15.34 27.07
CA ARG A 738 50.17 16.77 26.80
C ARG A 738 49.93 17.07 25.34
N VAL A 739 49.12 18.07 25.06
CA VAL A 739 48.86 18.56 23.71
C VAL A 739 50.12 19.25 23.15
N GLN A 740 50.51 18.86 21.95
CA GLN A 740 51.69 19.39 21.23
C GLN A 740 51.28 19.80 19.83
N GLY A 741 52.19 20.54 19.15
CA GLY A 741 52.01 20.70 17.71
C GLY A 741 52.27 19.37 16.98
N ARG A 742 51.50 19.10 15.90
CA ARG A 742 51.71 17.91 15.07
C ARG A 742 53.12 17.88 14.44
N ALA A 743 53.50 16.74 13.88
CA ALA A 743 54.83 16.50 13.21
C ALA A 743 56.03 16.54 14.17
N GLY A 744 55.87 16.50 15.49
CA GLY A 744 56.93 16.31 16.48
C GLY A 744 57.22 14.81 16.68
N LYS A 745 58.29 14.50 17.45
CA LYS A 745 58.65 13.13 17.87
C LYS A 745 57.69 12.54 18.92
N GLY A 746 56.86 13.38 19.59
CA GLY A 746 55.97 12.95 20.62
C GLY A 746 56.62 12.76 21.98
N ILE A 747 55.98 11.97 22.84
CA ILE A 747 56.37 11.59 24.18
C ILE A 747 56.30 10.07 24.32
N ILE A 748 57.07 9.51 25.30
CA ILE A 748 57.03 8.07 25.56
C ILE A 748 55.65 7.68 26.05
N ASN A 749 54.99 6.76 25.35
CA ASN A 749 53.76 6.12 25.77
C ASN A 749 54.08 4.84 26.56
N TYR A 750 54.96 4.00 26.11
CA TYR A 750 55.33 2.71 26.74
C TYR A 750 56.81 2.44 26.66
N TYR A 751 57.41 1.89 27.74
CA TYR A 751 58.82 1.49 27.74
C TYR A 751 58.96 0.09 27.12
N THR A 752 59.20 0.04 25.82
CA THR A 752 59.18 -1.18 25.00
C THR A 752 60.31 -2.12 25.28
N ASP A 753 61.49 -1.64 25.67
CA ASP A 753 62.68 -2.44 26.06
C ASP A 753 62.44 -3.34 27.25
N LYS A 754 61.50 -2.98 28.13
CA LYS A 754 61.19 -3.71 29.33
C LYS A 754 59.97 -4.59 29.24
N TYR A 755 58.98 -4.26 28.42
CA TYR A 755 57.62 -4.85 28.46
C TYR A 755 57.10 -5.28 27.09
N GLY A 756 57.95 -5.30 26.06
CA GLY A 756 57.55 -5.63 24.68
C GLY A 756 57.01 -4.43 23.88
N LYS A 757 57.07 -4.54 22.59
CA LYS A 757 56.60 -3.50 21.64
C LYS A 757 55.10 -3.29 21.77
N VAL A 758 54.61 -2.08 21.44
CA VAL A 758 53.20 -1.79 21.50
C VAL A 758 52.50 -2.47 20.33
N ALA A 759 51.49 -3.28 20.65
CA ALA A 759 50.62 -3.91 19.65
C ALA A 759 49.55 -2.96 19.14
N MET A 760 48.80 -2.32 20.05
CA MET A 760 47.70 -1.44 19.70
C MET A 760 47.34 -0.48 20.85
N ILE A 761 46.64 0.63 20.47
CA ILE A 761 45.95 1.53 21.39
C ILE A 761 44.50 1.62 21.02
N ALA A 762 43.61 1.85 22.03
CA ALA A 762 42.18 2.09 21.80
C ALA A 762 41.60 2.97 22.91
N PRO A 763 40.61 3.85 22.61
CA PRO A 763 39.87 4.55 23.67
C PRO A 763 38.90 3.58 24.35
N VAL A 764 38.74 3.64 25.66
CA VAL A 764 37.92 2.70 26.44
C VAL A 764 37.27 3.39 27.63
N MET A 765 35.99 3.09 27.89
CA MET A 765 35.28 3.40 29.14
C MET A 765 35.42 2.25 30.17
N GLU A 766 35.18 2.52 31.44
CA GLU A 766 35.19 1.47 32.51
C GLU A 766 34.10 0.42 32.31
N GLU A 767 32.99 0.84 31.74
CA GLU A 767 31.83 0.02 31.43
C GLU A 767 31.98 -0.86 30.18
N ASN A 768 33.02 -0.68 29.38
CA ASN A 768 33.25 -1.47 28.19
C ASN A 768 33.86 -2.85 28.51
N ASP A 769 33.69 -3.76 27.56
CA ASP A 769 34.47 -4.99 27.50
C ASP A 769 35.55 -4.91 26.43
N VAL A 770 36.70 -5.50 26.72
CA VAL A 770 37.85 -5.55 25.81
C VAL A 770 37.99 -6.97 25.29
N ILE A 771 37.89 -7.14 23.98
CA ILE A 771 38.16 -8.41 23.30
C ILE A 771 39.57 -8.32 22.71
N MET A 772 40.43 -9.27 23.08
CA MET A 772 41.79 -9.36 22.58
C MET A 772 42.01 -10.67 21.83
N ILE A 773 42.73 -10.63 20.75
CA ILE A 773 42.99 -11.76 19.86
C ILE A 773 44.48 -11.93 19.66
N THR A 774 44.99 -13.14 19.85
CA THR A 774 46.41 -13.48 19.55
C THR A 774 46.60 -13.90 18.12
N SER A 775 47.85 -13.92 17.67
CA SER A 775 48.23 -14.38 16.34
C SER A 775 47.85 -15.84 16.05
N ASP A 776 47.64 -16.68 17.08
CA ASP A 776 47.15 -18.05 16.93
C ASP A 776 45.61 -18.18 17.05
N GLY A 777 44.88 -17.03 17.04
CA GLY A 777 43.41 -16.98 16.97
C GLY A 777 42.68 -17.23 18.32
N ILE A 778 43.44 -17.18 19.43
CA ILE A 778 42.85 -17.27 20.79
C ILE A 778 42.20 -15.92 21.11
N VAL A 779 40.95 -15.97 21.51
CA VAL A 779 40.13 -14.76 21.88
C VAL A 779 39.88 -14.76 23.37
N ILE A 780 40.08 -13.62 24.04
CA ILE A 780 39.65 -13.35 25.39
C ILE A 780 38.78 -12.11 25.45
N ARG A 781 37.71 -12.14 26.22
CA ARG A 781 36.88 -10.99 26.55
C ARG A 781 37.08 -10.69 28.03
N THR A 782 37.43 -9.46 28.38
CA THR A 782 37.74 -9.01 29.75
C THR A 782 37.06 -7.67 29.99
N HIS A 783 36.60 -7.44 31.23
CA HIS A 783 36.03 -6.14 31.58
C HIS A 783 37.14 -5.09 31.67
N ALA A 784 36.88 -3.87 31.10
CA ALA A 784 37.87 -2.81 31.11
C ALA A 784 38.24 -2.33 32.50
N ASP A 785 37.30 -2.34 33.44
CA ASP A 785 37.53 -1.99 34.86
C ASP A 785 38.58 -2.90 35.55
N GLN A 786 38.77 -4.16 35.09
CA GLN A 786 39.80 -5.08 35.60
C GLN A 786 41.22 -4.71 35.11
N ILE A 787 41.35 -3.83 34.10
CA ILE A 787 42.64 -3.37 33.62
C ILE A 787 43.03 -2.11 34.37
N SER A 788 44.19 -2.15 35.06
CA SER A 788 44.63 -1.05 35.94
C SER A 788 44.75 0.28 35.17
N SER A 789 44.18 1.34 35.75
CA SER A 789 44.37 2.72 35.32
C SER A 789 45.60 3.31 36.00
N ILE A 790 46.65 3.62 35.24
CA ILE A 790 47.92 4.17 35.70
C ILE A 790 48.50 5.15 34.71
N ASN A 791 49.41 6.01 35.17
CA ASN A 791 50.07 7.00 34.32
C ASN A 791 50.77 6.38 33.15
N ARG A 792 50.92 7.13 32.07
CA ARG A 792 51.67 6.71 30.85
C ARG A 792 53.11 6.28 31.26
N GLY A 793 53.69 5.30 30.54
CA GLY A 793 54.99 4.70 30.83
C GLY A 793 55.00 3.61 31.91
N GLY A 794 53.92 3.43 32.67
CA GLY A 794 53.81 2.36 33.64
C GLY A 794 53.74 0.95 33.02
N LYS A 795 54.09 -0.11 33.79
CA LYS A 795 54.06 -1.49 33.32
C LYS A 795 52.69 -2.03 32.96
N GLY A 796 51.69 -1.62 33.72
CA GLY A 796 50.35 -2.22 33.61
C GLY A 796 50.25 -3.61 34.23
N VAL A 797 49.20 -4.31 33.89
CA VAL A 797 48.88 -5.69 34.31
C VAL A 797 48.99 -6.64 33.14
N LYS A 798 49.12 -7.93 33.43
CA LYS A 798 49.02 -8.96 32.38
C LYS A 798 47.56 -9.18 32.06
N VAL A 799 47.10 -8.67 30.95
CA VAL A 799 45.67 -8.75 30.48
C VAL A 799 45.38 -10.05 29.76
N MET A 800 46.39 -10.59 29.05
CA MET A 800 46.30 -11.88 28.36
C MET A 800 47.58 -12.68 28.51
N SER A 801 47.46 -14.00 28.67
CA SER A 801 48.61 -14.90 28.65
C SER A 801 48.88 -15.33 27.20
N VAL A 802 50.00 -14.89 26.67
CA VAL A 802 50.45 -15.21 25.29
C VAL A 802 51.49 -16.31 25.37
N LYS A 803 51.44 -17.31 24.49
CA LYS A 803 52.45 -18.39 24.41
C LYS A 803 53.74 -17.88 23.81
N ASP A 804 54.87 -18.58 24.08
CA ASP A 804 56.16 -18.24 23.49
C ASP A 804 56.10 -18.29 21.97
N GLY A 805 56.50 -17.19 21.33
CA GLY A 805 56.48 -17.02 19.88
C GLY A 805 55.21 -16.45 19.32
N GLU A 806 54.13 -16.32 20.11
CA GLU A 806 52.87 -15.67 19.73
C GLU A 806 52.82 -14.22 20.22
N LYS A 807 51.86 -13.43 19.67
CA LYS A 807 51.67 -12.01 20.03
C LYS A 807 50.18 -11.65 20.06
N VAL A 808 49.88 -10.61 20.81
CA VAL A 808 48.57 -9.96 20.71
C VAL A 808 48.51 -9.28 19.32
N ALA A 809 47.52 -9.66 18.51
CA ALA A 809 47.35 -9.18 17.15
C ALA A 809 46.37 -8.02 17.02
N THR A 810 45.23 -8.06 17.74
CA THR A 810 44.22 -7.04 17.68
C THR A 810 43.40 -6.92 18.96
N ILE A 811 42.75 -5.76 19.14
CA ILE A 811 41.88 -5.42 20.26
C ILE A 811 40.57 -4.86 19.69
N GLY A 812 39.44 -5.34 20.21
CA GLY A 812 38.12 -4.78 19.96
C GLY A 812 37.50 -4.26 21.26
N ILE A 813 36.81 -3.14 21.20
CA ILE A 813 36.03 -2.58 22.33
C ILE A 813 34.55 -2.85 22.04
N VAL A 814 33.83 -3.39 23.02
CA VAL A 814 32.41 -3.70 22.92
C VAL A 814 31.69 -3.18 24.15
N GLU A 815 30.43 -2.82 24.00
CA GLU A 815 29.58 -2.48 25.13
C GLU A 815 29.33 -3.72 26.01
N ARG A 816 29.19 -3.52 27.32
CA ARG A 816 28.89 -4.60 28.26
C ARG A 816 27.40 -4.96 28.09
N ALA A 817 27.09 -6.23 27.84
CA ALA A 817 25.71 -6.70 27.91
C ALA A 817 25.20 -6.62 29.37
N ASN A 818 23.97 -6.13 29.59
CA ASN A 818 23.37 -6.08 30.91
C ASN A 818 23.11 -7.49 31.41
N ASP A 819 23.83 -7.92 32.46
CA ASP A 819 23.71 -9.27 33.08
C ASP A 819 22.43 -9.43 33.97
N GLU A 820 21.45 -8.54 33.91
CA GLU A 820 20.26 -8.60 34.76
C GLU A 820 19.23 -9.67 34.36
N ASP A 821 19.32 -10.28 33.19
CA ASP A 821 18.35 -11.29 32.71
C ASP A 821 18.74 -12.76 32.96
N ASN A 822 19.86 -13.04 33.59
CA ASN A 822 20.37 -14.42 33.76
C ASN A 822 20.41 -14.93 35.21
N SER A 823 19.70 -14.33 36.19
CA SER A 823 19.70 -14.79 37.57
C SER A 823 18.66 -15.89 37.91
N ASP A 824 17.77 -16.26 36.99
CA ASP A 824 16.69 -17.23 37.26
C ASP A 824 16.90 -18.66 36.68
N GLU A 825 17.95 -18.92 35.90
CA GLU A 825 18.19 -20.28 35.34
C GLU A 825 19.21 -21.13 36.10
N ALA A 826 19.82 -20.62 37.17
CA ALA A 826 20.88 -21.36 37.91
C ALA A 826 20.40 -22.13 39.13
N GLN A 827 19.09 -22.29 39.38
CA GLN A 827 18.58 -23.00 40.56
C GLN A 827 17.76 -24.26 40.30
N THR A 828 17.75 -24.82 39.07
CA THR A 828 16.95 -26.02 38.76
C THR A 828 17.75 -27.22 38.24
N GLU A 829 19.09 -27.26 38.41
CA GLU A 829 19.90 -28.45 38.07
C GLU A 829 20.75 -28.97 39.26
N THR A 830 20.10 -29.22 40.39
CA THR A 830 20.67 -30.13 41.41
C THR A 830 19.52 -30.72 42.19
N GLU A 831 18.96 -31.82 41.70
CA GLU A 831 18.27 -32.87 42.42
C GLU A 831 17.54 -33.76 41.43
N THR A 832 18.26 -34.75 40.85
CA THR A 832 17.74 -36.10 40.52
C THR A 832 18.85 -36.95 39.92
N GLU A 833 19.75 -37.40 40.76
CA GLU A 833 20.41 -38.71 40.62
C GLU A 833 19.96 -39.60 41.76
N GLY A 834 19.31 -40.70 41.43
CA GLY A 834 19.08 -41.77 42.41
C GLY A 834 17.70 -42.40 42.36
N SER A 835 17.49 -43.37 41.49
CA SER A 835 17.10 -44.74 41.84
C SER A 835 16.45 -45.44 40.64
N GLU A 836 17.19 -46.38 40.08
CA GLU A 836 16.66 -47.51 39.32
C GLU A 836 15.74 -48.33 40.21
N GLU A 837 14.56 -48.66 39.70
CA GLU A 837 13.87 -49.92 39.98
C GLU A 837 12.80 -50.13 38.90
N ALA A 838 12.94 -51.18 38.12
CA ALA A 838 11.90 -51.71 37.25
C ALA A 838 10.78 -52.38 38.05
N PRO A 839 9.57 -52.41 37.53
CA PRO A 839 8.71 -53.57 37.70
C PRO A 839 8.17 -54.14 36.40
N GLU A 840 8.09 -55.46 36.47
CA GLU A 840 7.38 -56.37 35.62
C GLU A 840 5.88 -56.07 35.50
N ASN A 841 5.33 -56.46 34.35
CA ASN A 841 4.02 -57.05 34.05
C ASN A 841 2.72 -56.55 34.75
N GLU A 842 1.81 -55.96 33.98
CA GLU A 842 0.56 -56.54 33.45
C GLU A 842 -0.04 -55.74 32.32
#